data_5230e6dbf97d718d40a2b6f11d748153
#
_entry.id   5230e6dbf97d718d40a2b6f11d748153
#
_cell.length_a   1.000
_cell.length_b   1.000
_cell.length_c   1.000
_cell.angle_alpha   90.00
_cell.angle_beta   90.00
_cell.angle_gamma   90.00
#
_symmetry.space_group_name_H-M   'P 1'
#
loop_
_entity.id
_entity.type
_entity.pdbx_description
1 polymer ?
#
loop_
_entity_poly.entity_id
_entity_poly.type
_entity_poly.pdbx_seq_one_letter_code
_entity_poly.pdbx_strand_id
1 'polypeptide(L)'
;MDGSMRHQQQRVLSAIAALLMLLGTSLQAASPSLSGIEPRGIQRGVESILSFNGARMADAKEILFYSPGIEVLKLEATAASAKATVKVAADCRMGQHVAQVRTASGVSEFKTFYIGPFASIPEKEPNSEFSEPQSLQLNITVTGTVQSEDVDYFVVEAKKGQRISAEVEAMRLGTTLFDPYVAILDSKRFELASADDSPLVWQDAIASAIAPEDGKYTIEVRESAYGGSGSSRYRLHVGTFPRPTAVYPAGGKMGEQTKVTFLGDPSGDLVQTIDLPAEPVEQYGLEPKADGQVAPSPNPFRLFPHGNVLEVEPNDKETENATPAELPLAFNGIIEKKGDVDCFRFTAKKGQVWDIECFARRIRSGLDPVIHLFKADGGTISGNDDSRGPDSYLRFSVPADGEYVLRVMDHLGRGAKDFVYRIEMTQPKPTLAVGIPRVARYSQYRQWIVVPRGNRFASLMTVSRSNFGGDVVLDPQNMPAGIKIHAEAMPSNASTMPVVFEAAADAPIDGKLIDFTARHADPKQDIKGGYKNRGDFIRGGPGQSIYWTVDVNRIPVCVVDEVPFRLEIIEPKVPIVRNGSMQLKIVAHKKEGWDEQINLQMPFRPPGISATSSINMPKGKNEAFYPISANGSAGIKKWKYYIIGSANAGGSAWVSSQLATLEISEPFLAIEMQRAATEQGKDAEIVCKINQSKEFPDKAKVELLGLPAGATTSPLEITKETKELVFPIKTTKETRAGTHKNIFCRVMITQHSEPILHSRVGATELRVDKPLPPKKNEPPKPAPVVAKKPEPKKPEAPKKVRLTRLQQLRLDAKKKTEGAAGGGGGGGGE
;
A
#
# COMPACT_ATOMS: atom_id res chain seq x y z
N MET A 1 -47.51 -52.11 -32.88
CA MET A 1 -46.07 -51.83 -33.01
C MET A 1 -45.73 -50.35 -32.81
N ASP A 2 -46.65 -49.48 -32.49
CA ASP A 2 -46.40 -47.99 -32.45
C ASP A 2 -46.06 -47.40 -31.05
N GLY A 3 -46.32 -48.14 -29.98
CA GLY A 3 -45.99 -47.63 -28.61
C GLY A 3 -44.54 -47.78 -28.21
N SER A 4 -43.83 -48.76 -28.77
CA SER A 4 -42.41 -49.05 -28.40
C SER A 4 -41.41 -48.04 -29.00
N MET A 5 -41.67 -47.54 -30.21
CA MET A 5 -40.80 -46.58 -30.85
C MET A 5 -40.89 -45.17 -30.24
N ARG A 6 -42.03 -44.77 -29.74
CA ARG A 6 -42.20 -43.45 -29.04
C ARG A 6 -41.46 -43.42 -27.69
N HIS A 7 -41.46 -44.52 -26.94
CA HIS A 7 -40.75 -44.63 -25.69
C HIS A 7 -39.20 -44.69 -25.87
N GLN A 8 -38.77 -45.29 -26.96
CA GLN A 8 -37.30 -45.30 -27.28
C GLN A 8 -36.82 -43.92 -27.74
N GLN A 9 -37.60 -43.20 -28.58
CA GLN A 9 -37.27 -41.83 -28.98
C GLN A 9 -37.30 -40.82 -27.77
N GLN A 10 -38.24 -40.98 -26.86
CA GLN A 10 -38.26 -40.16 -25.63
C GLN A 10 -37.04 -40.43 -24.71
N ARG A 11 -36.58 -41.67 -24.59
CA ARG A 11 -35.38 -42.02 -23.80
C ARG A 11 -34.10 -41.52 -24.47
N VAL A 12 -34.01 -41.54 -25.82
CA VAL A 12 -32.88 -41.01 -26.55
C VAL A 12 -32.87 -39.48 -26.46
N LEU A 13 -33.98 -38.80 -26.61
CA LEU A 13 -34.10 -37.35 -26.40
C LEU A 13 -33.80 -36.93 -25.00
N SER A 14 -34.25 -37.68 -23.98
CA SER A 14 -33.88 -37.43 -22.58
C SER A 14 -32.42 -37.68 -22.28
N ALA A 15 -31.81 -38.70 -22.88
CA ALA A 15 -30.37 -38.95 -22.75
C ALA A 15 -29.51 -37.88 -23.45
N ILE A 16 -29.96 -37.39 -24.62
CA ILE A 16 -29.30 -36.26 -25.34
C ILE A 16 -29.50 -34.97 -24.59
N ALA A 17 -30.64 -34.68 -23.99
CA ALA A 17 -30.88 -33.52 -23.13
C ALA A 17 -30.04 -33.59 -21.82
N ALA A 18 -29.91 -34.77 -21.21
CA ALA A 18 -29.03 -34.99 -20.08
C ALA A 18 -27.55 -34.86 -20.44
N LEU A 19 -27.15 -35.31 -21.64
CA LEU A 19 -25.77 -35.19 -22.15
C LEU A 19 -25.45 -33.73 -22.54
N LEU A 20 -26.43 -32.99 -23.05
CA LEU A 20 -26.30 -31.55 -23.33
C LEU A 20 -26.29 -30.70 -22.05
N MET A 21 -26.95 -31.14 -20.97
CA MET A 21 -26.83 -30.50 -19.64
C MET A 21 -25.51 -30.81 -18.94
N LEU A 22 -24.82 -31.89 -19.26
CA LEU A 22 -23.48 -32.22 -18.76
C LEU A 22 -22.33 -31.52 -19.53
N LEU A 23 -22.62 -30.91 -20.69
CA LEU A 23 -21.65 -30.13 -21.48
C LEU A 23 -21.69 -28.61 -21.17
N GLY A 24 -22.60 -28.19 -20.32
CA GLY A 24 -22.66 -26.82 -19.84
C GLY A 24 -21.80 -26.57 -18.59
N THR A 25 -20.54 -26.99 -18.58
CA THR A 25 -19.57 -26.45 -17.63
C THR A 25 -19.40 -24.97 -17.97
N SER A 26 -20.19 -24.12 -17.33
CA SER A 26 -19.93 -22.68 -17.35
C SER A 26 -18.48 -22.51 -16.88
N LEU A 27 -17.59 -22.12 -17.78
CA LEU A 27 -16.23 -21.68 -17.48
C LEU A 27 -16.35 -20.54 -16.46
N GLN A 28 -16.25 -20.84 -15.18
CA GLN A 28 -16.17 -19.86 -14.11
C GLN A 28 -14.69 -19.44 -14.02
N ALA A 29 -14.30 -18.47 -14.82
CA ALA A 29 -12.93 -17.94 -14.83
C ALA A 29 -12.71 -16.80 -13.83
N ALA A 30 -13.56 -16.66 -12.82
CA ALA A 30 -13.49 -15.59 -11.83
C ALA A 30 -12.98 -16.09 -10.49
N SER A 31 -11.98 -15.41 -9.94
CA SER A 31 -11.46 -15.69 -8.60
C SER A 31 -12.56 -15.71 -7.54
N PRO A 32 -12.45 -16.57 -6.51
CA PRO A 32 -13.37 -16.59 -5.38
C PRO A 32 -13.24 -15.28 -4.58
N SER A 33 -14.25 -14.97 -3.79
CA SER A 33 -14.18 -13.90 -2.78
C SER A 33 -14.39 -14.47 -1.38
N LEU A 34 -13.62 -14.02 -0.40
CA LEU A 34 -13.69 -14.45 0.99
C LEU A 34 -14.17 -13.29 1.86
N SER A 35 -15.36 -13.40 2.45
CA SER A 35 -15.92 -12.40 3.36
C SER A 35 -15.45 -12.60 4.80
N GLY A 36 -15.28 -13.84 5.26
CA GLY A 36 -14.85 -14.15 6.61
C GLY A 36 -14.55 -15.63 6.84
N ILE A 37 -13.93 -15.90 8.00
CA ILE A 37 -13.61 -17.25 8.49
C ILE A 37 -14.35 -17.44 9.82
N GLU A 38 -15.08 -18.53 9.98
CA GLU A 38 -15.83 -18.87 11.20
C GLU A 38 -15.54 -20.30 11.66
N PRO A 39 -15.41 -20.52 12.98
CA PRO A 39 -15.35 -19.53 14.05
C PRO A 39 -14.11 -18.61 13.89
N ARG A 40 -14.14 -17.43 14.52
CA ARG A 40 -13.01 -16.49 14.49
C ARG A 40 -11.74 -16.98 15.16
N GLY A 41 -11.84 -18.10 15.89
CA GLY A 41 -10.68 -18.76 16.45
C GLY A 41 -11.00 -20.17 16.91
N ILE A 42 -9.94 -20.99 16.97
CA ILE A 42 -9.97 -22.41 17.32
C ILE A 42 -8.90 -22.72 18.36
N GLN A 43 -9.04 -23.88 19.02
CA GLN A 43 -8.10 -24.33 20.02
C GLN A 43 -6.87 -24.98 19.41
N ARG A 44 -5.70 -24.72 19.98
CA ARG A 44 -4.41 -25.36 19.66
C ARG A 44 -4.41 -26.83 20.07
N GLY A 45 -3.79 -27.70 19.29
CA GLY A 45 -3.57 -29.10 19.61
C GLY A 45 -4.78 -30.01 19.37
N VAL A 46 -5.88 -29.53 18.76
CA VAL A 46 -7.08 -30.33 18.54
C VAL A 46 -7.54 -30.23 17.06
N GLU A 47 -8.45 -31.13 16.69
CA GLU A 47 -9.17 -31.04 15.43
C GLU A 47 -10.32 -30.05 15.54
N SER A 48 -10.51 -29.25 14.50
CA SER A 48 -11.53 -28.20 14.46
C SER A 48 -12.08 -28.03 13.06
N ILE A 49 -13.22 -27.35 12.95
CA ILE A 49 -13.83 -27.02 11.68
C ILE A 49 -13.72 -25.51 11.48
N LEU A 50 -13.19 -25.10 10.33
CA LEU A 50 -13.19 -23.71 9.87
C LEU A 50 -14.08 -23.59 8.62
N SER A 51 -15.00 -22.62 8.62
CA SER A 51 -15.86 -22.28 7.51
C SER A 51 -15.38 -20.98 6.87
N PHE A 52 -14.97 -21.05 5.64
CA PHE A 52 -14.54 -19.90 4.80
C PHE A 52 -15.74 -19.45 4.01
N ASN A 53 -16.38 -18.35 4.42
CA ASN A 53 -17.62 -17.85 3.83
C ASN A 53 -17.34 -16.79 2.76
N GLY A 54 -18.08 -16.84 1.64
CA GLY A 54 -17.87 -15.91 0.54
C GLY A 54 -18.68 -16.21 -0.70
N ALA A 55 -18.07 -16.16 -1.87
CA ALA A 55 -18.71 -16.50 -3.14
C ALA A 55 -17.75 -17.15 -4.13
N ARG A 56 -18.30 -17.90 -5.09
CA ARG A 56 -17.55 -18.62 -6.14
C ARG A 56 -16.51 -19.60 -5.57
N MET A 57 -16.92 -20.42 -4.59
CA MET A 57 -16.04 -21.36 -3.90
C MET A 57 -16.32 -22.83 -4.26
N ALA A 58 -17.30 -23.11 -5.14
CA ALA A 58 -17.72 -24.48 -5.43
C ALA A 58 -16.59 -25.39 -5.95
N ASP A 59 -15.58 -24.81 -6.58
CA ASP A 59 -14.39 -25.49 -7.12
C ASP A 59 -13.15 -25.36 -6.22
N ALA A 60 -13.34 -25.12 -4.89
CA ALA A 60 -12.25 -24.99 -3.94
C ALA A 60 -11.37 -26.26 -3.92
N LYS A 61 -10.06 -26.02 -3.99
CA LYS A 61 -9.04 -27.08 -4.03
C LYS A 61 -8.23 -27.15 -2.74
N GLU A 62 -8.04 -26.00 -2.07
CA GLU A 62 -7.09 -25.89 -0.98
C GLU A 62 -7.35 -24.64 -0.13
N ILE A 63 -6.99 -24.73 1.14
CA ILE A 63 -6.83 -23.56 2.01
C ILE A 63 -5.34 -23.26 2.16
N LEU A 64 -4.96 -22.05 1.78
CA LEU A 64 -3.57 -21.57 1.90
C LEU A 64 -3.38 -20.89 3.25
N PHE A 65 -2.70 -21.55 4.18
CA PHE A 65 -2.32 -20.97 5.46
C PHE A 65 -0.94 -20.31 5.38
N TYR A 66 -0.83 -19.08 5.90
CA TYR A 66 0.43 -18.34 5.92
C TYR A 66 1.40 -18.80 7.02
N SER A 67 0.93 -19.45 8.05
CA SER A 67 1.76 -20.01 9.13
C SER A 67 1.70 -21.53 9.13
N PRO A 68 2.78 -22.22 9.48
CA PRO A 68 2.77 -23.67 9.64
C PRO A 68 1.96 -24.12 10.86
N GLY A 69 1.77 -25.42 11.01
CA GLY A 69 1.13 -26.04 12.17
C GLY A 69 -0.37 -26.30 12.01
N ILE A 70 -0.93 -26.12 10.79
CA ILE A 70 -2.34 -26.38 10.50
C ILE A 70 -2.41 -27.31 9.28
N GLU A 71 -3.00 -28.47 9.44
CA GLU A 71 -3.20 -29.47 8.41
C GLU A 71 -4.69 -29.57 8.04
N VAL A 72 -5.02 -29.56 6.75
CA VAL A 72 -6.37 -29.77 6.25
C VAL A 72 -6.61 -31.28 6.08
N LEU A 73 -7.48 -31.85 6.89
CA LEU A 73 -7.87 -33.26 6.82
C LEU A 73 -8.98 -33.50 5.80
N LYS A 74 -9.92 -32.54 5.67
CA LYS A 74 -11.07 -32.64 4.77
C LYS A 74 -11.46 -31.24 4.31
N LEU A 75 -11.83 -31.10 3.04
CA LEU A 75 -12.36 -29.87 2.46
C LEU A 75 -13.67 -30.17 1.73
N GLU A 76 -14.75 -29.46 2.11
CA GLU A 76 -16.07 -29.52 1.48
C GLU A 76 -16.43 -28.12 1.00
N ALA A 77 -16.85 -28.00 -0.25
CA ALA A 77 -17.11 -26.69 -0.86
C ALA A 77 -18.51 -26.59 -1.43
N THR A 78 -19.09 -25.40 -1.32
CA THR A 78 -20.33 -24.96 -1.98
C THR A 78 -20.02 -23.64 -2.72
N ALA A 79 -21.00 -23.11 -3.45
CA ALA A 79 -20.81 -21.82 -4.11
C ALA A 79 -20.55 -20.66 -3.13
N ALA A 80 -21.05 -20.77 -1.89
CA ALA A 80 -21.01 -19.72 -0.87
C ALA A 80 -19.99 -19.96 0.25
N SER A 81 -19.43 -21.17 0.36
CA SER A 81 -18.49 -21.49 1.44
C SER A 81 -17.56 -22.66 1.11
N ALA A 82 -16.38 -22.66 1.73
CA ALA A 82 -15.51 -23.82 1.83
C ALA A 82 -15.35 -24.19 3.30
N LYS A 83 -15.67 -25.42 3.68
CA LYS A 83 -15.60 -25.94 5.04
C LYS A 83 -14.42 -26.90 5.17
N ALA A 84 -13.45 -26.52 5.98
CA ALA A 84 -12.24 -27.31 6.21
C ALA A 84 -12.27 -27.93 7.60
N THR A 85 -12.12 -29.27 7.69
CA THR A 85 -11.73 -29.95 8.93
C THR A 85 -10.21 -29.87 9.02
N VAL A 86 -9.72 -29.22 10.06
CA VAL A 86 -8.29 -28.97 10.26
C VAL A 86 -7.79 -29.59 11.54
N LYS A 87 -6.53 -30.07 11.52
CA LYS A 87 -5.79 -30.49 12.70
C LYS A 87 -4.77 -29.42 13.03
N VAL A 88 -4.84 -28.89 14.24
CA VAL A 88 -3.88 -27.89 14.73
C VAL A 88 -2.81 -28.58 15.54
N ALA A 89 -1.55 -28.35 15.23
CA ALA A 89 -0.41 -28.91 15.96
C ALA A 89 -0.36 -28.39 17.41
N ALA A 90 0.15 -29.19 18.33
CA ALA A 90 0.26 -28.80 19.74
C ALA A 90 1.26 -27.64 19.98
N ASP A 91 2.22 -27.46 19.08
CA ASP A 91 3.23 -26.40 19.07
C ASP A 91 2.88 -25.26 18.07
N CYS A 92 1.69 -25.31 17.45
CA CYS A 92 1.27 -24.26 16.56
C CYS A 92 1.30 -22.91 17.27
N ARG A 93 1.81 -21.88 16.59
CA ARG A 93 1.87 -20.51 17.13
C ARG A 93 0.47 -20.02 17.54
N MET A 94 0.33 -19.45 18.72
CA MET A 94 -0.90 -18.82 19.17
C MET A 94 -1.08 -17.41 18.56
N GLY A 95 -2.30 -16.89 18.64
CA GLY A 95 -2.68 -15.58 18.16
C GLY A 95 -3.17 -15.60 16.72
N GLN A 96 -2.94 -14.51 16.01
CA GLN A 96 -3.48 -14.27 14.67
C GLN A 96 -2.84 -15.14 13.60
N HIS A 97 -3.67 -15.79 12.79
CA HIS A 97 -3.32 -16.52 11.58
C HIS A 97 -4.01 -15.94 10.36
N VAL A 98 -3.40 -16.12 9.20
CA VAL A 98 -3.90 -15.64 7.90
C VAL A 98 -4.16 -16.83 7.00
N ALA A 99 -5.30 -16.80 6.28
CA ALA A 99 -5.63 -17.83 5.31
C ALA A 99 -6.37 -17.25 4.09
N GLN A 100 -6.27 -18.00 2.97
CA GLN A 100 -6.97 -17.74 1.70
C GLN A 100 -7.55 -19.04 1.17
N VAL A 101 -8.61 -18.94 0.36
CA VAL A 101 -9.16 -20.08 -0.38
C VAL A 101 -8.62 -20.06 -1.80
N ARG A 102 -8.02 -21.16 -2.23
CA ARG A 102 -7.64 -21.42 -3.62
C ARG A 102 -8.70 -22.31 -4.27
N THR A 103 -9.17 -21.89 -5.44
CA THR A 103 -10.09 -22.63 -6.31
C THR A 103 -9.38 -22.98 -7.62
N ALA A 104 -10.00 -23.77 -8.48
CA ALA A 104 -9.50 -24.00 -9.84
C ALA A 104 -9.51 -22.71 -10.69
N SER A 105 -10.36 -21.75 -10.35
CA SER A 105 -10.54 -20.47 -11.06
C SER A 105 -9.79 -19.28 -10.47
N GLY A 106 -9.18 -19.40 -9.28
CA GLY A 106 -8.43 -18.29 -8.67
C GLY A 106 -8.12 -18.45 -7.20
N VAL A 107 -7.81 -17.30 -6.57
CA VAL A 107 -7.50 -17.17 -5.15
C VAL A 107 -8.31 -16.01 -4.58
N SER A 108 -8.84 -16.17 -3.36
CA SER A 108 -9.58 -15.14 -2.63
C SER A 108 -8.66 -14.06 -2.04
N GLU A 109 -9.26 -13.01 -1.47
CA GLU A 109 -8.60 -12.15 -0.50
C GLU A 109 -8.20 -12.97 0.74
N PHE A 110 -7.16 -12.53 1.46
CA PHE A 110 -6.83 -13.14 2.73
C PHE A 110 -7.67 -12.58 3.88
N LYS A 111 -7.99 -13.47 4.84
CA LYS A 111 -8.68 -13.15 6.08
C LYS A 111 -7.93 -13.74 7.26
N THR A 112 -8.30 -13.26 8.45
CA THR A 112 -7.70 -13.67 9.71
C THR A 112 -8.63 -14.55 10.52
N PHE A 113 -8.02 -15.42 11.33
CA PHE A 113 -8.62 -16.17 12.42
C PHE A 113 -7.55 -16.37 13.50
N TYR A 114 -7.94 -16.90 14.67
CA TYR A 114 -7.06 -17.00 15.81
C TYR A 114 -6.88 -18.45 16.26
N ILE A 115 -5.72 -18.77 16.81
CA ILE A 115 -5.45 -19.99 17.55
C ILE A 115 -5.19 -19.61 19.00
N GLY A 116 -5.96 -20.19 19.92
CA GLY A 116 -5.85 -19.96 21.35
C GLY A 116 -5.66 -21.25 22.15
N PRO A 117 -5.36 -21.15 23.46
CA PRO A 117 -5.11 -22.30 24.28
C PRO A 117 -6.38 -23.03 24.73
N PHE A 118 -7.54 -22.38 24.72
CA PHE A 118 -8.75 -22.86 25.35
C PHE A 118 -9.83 -23.30 24.36
N ALA A 119 -10.69 -24.23 24.79
CA ALA A 119 -11.90 -24.56 24.07
C ALA A 119 -12.82 -23.35 23.97
N SER A 120 -13.55 -23.23 22.86
CA SER A 120 -14.45 -22.10 22.61
C SER A 120 -15.90 -22.54 22.77
N ILE A 121 -16.70 -21.70 23.45
CA ILE A 121 -18.16 -21.82 23.56
C ILE A 121 -18.82 -20.54 23.09
N PRO A 122 -20.05 -20.59 22.56
CA PRO A 122 -20.79 -19.37 22.26
C PRO A 122 -21.32 -18.72 23.56
N GLU A 123 -21.52 -17.42 23.51
CA GLU A 123 -22.37 -16.74 24.48
C GLU A 123 -23.80 -17.25 24.41
N LYS A 124 -24.54 -17.07 25.49
CA LYS A 124 -25.95 -17.42 25.57
C LYS A 124 -26.72 -16.19 26.06
N GLU A 125 -27.53 -15.69 25.19
CA GLU A 125 -28.44 -14.60 25.48
C GLU A 125 -29.79 -15.11 26.08
N PRO A 126 -30.43 -14.30 26.94
CA PRO A 126 -29.96 -13.03 27.48
C PRO A 126 -28.90 -13.20 28.58
N ASN A 127 -27.88 -12.37 28.63
CA ASN A 127 -26.84 -12.32 29.66
C ASN A 127 -26.51 -10.86 30.04
N SER A 128 -27.38 -9.91 29.72
CA SER A 128 -27.16 -8.46 29.88
C SER A 128 -27.50 -7.95 31.28
N GLU A 129 -27.95 -8.82 32.19
CA GLU A 129 -28.22 -8.45 33.57
C GLU A 129 -27.20 -9.06 34.55
N PHE A 130 -26.66 -8.25 35.45
CA PHE A 130 -25.68 -8.68 36.46
C PHE A 130 -26.24 -9.82 37.36
N SER A 131 -27.54 -9.87 37.59
CA SER A 131 -28.20 -10.89 38.39
C SER A 131 -28.37 -12.24 37.67
N GLU A 132 -28.28 -12.26 36.34
CA GLU A 132 -28.49 -13.44 35.47
C GLU A 132 -27.33 -13.68 34.51
N PRO A 133 -26.07 -13.70 34.97
CA PRO A 133 -24.91 -13.87 34.12
C PRO A 133 -24.80 -15.31 33.58
N GLN A 134 -24.22 -15.48 32.39
CA GLN A 134 -23.86 -16.81 31.91
C GLN A 134 -22.75 -17.42 32.79
N SER A 135 -23.00 -18.63 33.32
CA SER A 135 -22.00 -19.35 34.12
C SER A 135 -20.94 -19.98 33.24
N LEU A 136 -19.67 -19.77 33.60
CA LEU A 136 -18.51 -20.32 32.88
C LEU A 136 -17.67 -21.18 33.82
N GLN A 137 -16.96 -22.12 33.19
CA GLN A 137 -15.78 -22.74 33.81
C GLN A 137 -14.54 -21.87 33.52
N LEU A 138 -13.55 -21.89 34.43
CA LEU A 138 -12.28 -21.21 34.16
C LEU A 138 -11.50 -21.95 33.05
N ASN A 139 -10.65 -21.21 32.35
CA ASN A 139 -9.82 -21.66 31.22
C ASN A 139 -10.66 -22.03 29.97
N ILE A 140 -11.58 -21.12 29.64
CA ILE A 140 -12.49 -21.20 28.48
C ILE A 140 -12.39 -19.93 27.63
N THR A 141 -12.75 -20.04 26.36
CA THR A 141 -12.96 -18.90 25.47
C THR A 141 -14.45 -18.78 25.16
N VAL A 142 -15.02 -17.61 25.36
CA VAL A 142 -16.38 -17.30 24.93
C VAL A 142 -16.33 -16.53 23.62
N THR A 143 -17.17 -16.87 22.64
CA THR A 143 -17.34 -16.09 21.42
C THR A 143 -18.68 -15.39 21.46
N GLY A 144 -18.67 -14.06 21.35
CA GLY A 144 -19.84 -13.23 21.51
C GLY A 144 -19.93 -12.05 20.53
N THR A 145 -20.97 -11.26 20.69
CA THR A 145 -21.29 -10.08 19.86
C THR A 145 -21.97 -9.02 20.69
N VAL A 146 -21.35 -7.88 20.91
CA VAL A 146 -21.93 -6.74 21.64
C VAL A 146 -22.81 -5.92 20.69
N GLN A 147 -24.11 -5.78 21.02
CA GLN A 147 -25.03 -4.88 20.35
C GLN A 147 -24.93 -3.44 20.91
N SER A 148 -25.78 -2.53 20.41
CA SER A 148 -25.86 -1.18 20.99
C SER A 148 -26.51 -1.21 22.36
N GLU A 149 -25.93 -0.52 23.35
CA GLU A 149 -26.36 -0.48 24.75
C GLU A 149 -26.34 -1.87 25.45
N ASP A 150 -25.57 -2.81 24.91
CA ASP A 150 -25.46 -4.18 25.39
C ASP A 150 -24.25 -4.34 26.33
N VAL A 151 -24.43 -5.14 27.37
CA VAL A 151 -23.41 -5.50 28.35
C VAL A 151 -23.50 -6.99 28.65
N ASP A 152 -22.46 -7.73 28.32
CA ASP A 152 -22.41 -9.18 28.57
C ASP A 152 -21.82 -9.48 29.94
N TYR A 153 -22.55 -10.22 30.76
CA TYR A 153 -22.09 -10.70 32.06
C TYR A 153 -21.84 -12.20 32.07
N PHE A 154 -20.66 -12.56 32.55
CA PHE A 154 -20.24 -13.96 32.74
C PHE A 154 -19.81 -14.16 34.17
N VAL A 155 -20.15 -15.31 34.79
CA VAL A 155 -19.76 -15.59 36.18
C VAL A 155 -18.86 -16.84 36.25
N VAL A 156 -17.79 -16.73 37.03
CA VAL A 156 -16.87 -17.83 37.38
C VAL A 156 -16.78 -17.99 38.88
N GLU A 157 -16.43 -19.19 39.33
CA GLU A 157 -16.10 -19.45 40.74
C GLU A 157 -14.59 -19.50 40.93
N ALA A 158 -14.07 -18.80 41.95
CA ALA A 158 -12.64 -18.83 42.27
C ALA A 158 -12.41 -18.93 43.76
N LYS A 159 -11.25 -19.50 44.10
CA LYS A 159 -10.77 -19.63 45.49
C LYS A 159 -9.96 -18.41 45.88
N LYS A 160 -9.96 -18.07 47.15
CA LYS A 160 -9.10 -17.04 47.71
C LYS A 160 -7.62 -17.25 47.28
N GLY A 161 -7.00 -16.18 46.81
CA GLY A 161 -5.63 -16.21 46.29
C GLY A 161 -5.46 -16.72 44.86
N GLN A 162 -6.54 -17.20 44.23
CA GLN A 162 -6.52 -17.68 42.85
C GLN A 162 -6.56 -16.44 41.89
N ARG A 163 -5.74 -16.50 40.82
CA ARG A 163 -5.79 -15.51 39.74
C ARG A 163 -7.06 -15.70 38.93
N ILE A 164 -7.68 -14.59 38.58
CA ILE A 164 -8.73 -14.50 37.56
C ILE A 164 -8.21 -13.55 36.50
N SER A 165 -8.07 -14.03 35.27
CA SER A 165 -7.65 -13.22 34.12
C SER A 165 -8.73 -13.25 33.07
N ALA A 166 -9.06 -12.09 32.49
CA ALA A 166 -9.96 -11.91 31.38
C ALA A 166 -9.24 -11.11 30.28
N GLU A 167 -9.20 -11.68 29.07
CA GLU A 167 -8.62 -11.02 27.89
C GLU A 167 -9.63 -11.05 26.75
N VAL A 168 -9.91 -9.88 26.17
CA VAL A 168 -10.82 -9.72 25.04
C VAL A 168 -10.01 -9.56 23.75
N GLU A 169 -10.34 -10.33 22.74
CA GLU A 169 -9.97 -10.11 21.34
C GLU A 169 -11.18 -9.52 20.61
N ALA A 170 -11.13 -8.27 20.19
CA ALA A 170 -12.19 -7.53 19.53
C ALA A 170 -11.69 -6.79 18.29
N MET A 171 -10.98 -5.67 18.46
CA MET A 171 -10.35 -4.92 17.37
C MET A 171 -9.42 -5.81 16.56
N ARG A 172 -8.61 -6.62 17.23
CA ARG A 172 -7.66 -7.56 16.61
C ARG A 172 -8.32 -8.60 15.71
N LEU A 173 -9.61 -8.93 15.91
CA LEU A 173 -10.33 -9.83 15.00
C LEU A 173 -10.45 -9.28 13.57
N GLY A 174 -10.24 -7.97 13.37
CA GLY A 174 -10.24 -7.33 12.07
C GLY A 174 -11.62 -7.26 11.42
N THR A 175 -12.70 -7.26 12.20
CA THR A 175 -14.09 -7.28 11.70
C THR A 175 -14.69 -5.88 11.59
N THR A 176 -14.66 -5.13 12.68
CA THR A 176 -15.21 -3.77 12.77
C THR A 176 -14.42 -2.95 13.77
N LEU A 177 -14.63 -1.64 13.78
CA LEU A 177 -14.17 -0.76 14.86
C LEU A 177 -15.01 -1.10 16.09
N PHE A 178 -14.41 -1.81 17.02
CA PHE A 178 -15.01 -2.22 18.28
C PHE A 178 -13.97 -2.05 19.39
N ASP A 179 -14.21 -1.14 20.31
CA ASP A 179 -13.37 -0.75 21.43
C ASP A 179 -13.92 -1.42 22.69
N PRO A 180 -13.38 -2.59 23.11
CA PRO A 180 -13.95 -3.35 24.19
C PRO A 180 -13.52 -2.84 25.56
N TYR A 181 -14.44 -2.82 26.49
CA TYR A 181 -14.19 -2.71 27.92
C TYR A 181 -14.38 -4.08 28.57
N VAL A 182 -13.49 -4.43 29.51
CA VAL A 182 -13.59 -5.63 30.35
C VAL A 182 -13.39 -5.28 31.82
N ALA A 183 -14.22 -5.84 32.71
CA ALA A 183 -14.03 -5.71 34.16
C ALA A 183 -14.20 -7.07 34.87
N ILE A 184 -13.53 -7.21 35.99
CA ILE A 184 -13.69 -8.31 36.96
C ILE A 184 -14.33 -7.72 38.21
N LEU A 185 -15.55 -8.16 38.53
CA LEU A 185 -16.36 -7.65 39.61
C LEU A 185 -16.52 -8.73 40.70
N ASP A 186 -16.57 -8.31 41.96
CA ASP A 186 -16.94 -9.21 43.05
C ASP A 186 -18.47 -9.45 43.12
N SER A 187 -18.92 -10.30 44.04
CA SER A 187 -20.33 -10.62 44.26
C SER A 187 -21.22 -9.43 44.66
N LYS A 188 -20.62 -8.34 45.06
CA LYS A 188 -21.28 -7.06 45.46
C LYS A 188 -21.18 -6.02 44.35
N ARG A 189 -20.66 -6.39 43.18
CA ARG A 189 -20.47 -5.52 42.03
C ARG A 189 -19.34 -4.47 42.20
N PHE A 190 -18.41 -4.70 43.15
CA PHE A 190 -17.20 -3.88 43.23
C PHE A 190 -16.16 -4.39 42.25
N GLU A 191 -15.54 -3.45 41.53
CA GLU A 191 -14.49 -3.71 40.56
C GLU A 191 -13.18 -4.10 41.25
N LEU A 192 -12.60 -5.24 40.86
CA LEU A 192 -11.27 -5.68 41.23
C LEU A 192 -10.20 -5.28 40.21
N ALA A 193 -10.54 -5.29 38.95
CA ALA A 193 -9.69 -4.84 37.85
C ALA A 193 -10.57 -4.54 36.63
N SER A 194 -10.17 -3.56 35.84
CA SER A 194 -10.81 -3.23 34.55
C SER A 194 -9.81 -2.64 33.57
N ALA A 195 -10.16 -2.67 32.28
CA ALA A 195 -9.46 -1.98 31.22
C ALA A 195 -10.41 -1.74 30.03
N ASP A 196 -10.16 -0.67 29.29
CA ASP A 196 -10.69 -0.42 27.95
C ASP A 196 -9.58 -0.53 26.89
N ASP A 197 -8.39 -0.08 27.18
CA ASP A 197 -7.18 -0.22 26.38
C ASP A 197 -6.07 -0.93 27.18
N SER A 198 -5.39 -1.88 26.57
CA SER A 198 -4.23 -2.50 27.18
C SER A 198 -3.03 -2.44 26.21
N PRO A 199 -1.93 -1.74 26.55
CA PRO A 199 -0.80 -1.58 25.63
C PRO A 199 -0.35 -2.88 24.96
N LEU A 200 -0.40 -3.99 25.67
CA LEU A 200 -0.01 -5.31 25.19
C LEU A 200 -0.85 -5.78 24.01
N VAL A 201 -2.12 -5.43 23.95
CA VAL A 201 -3.09 -5.90 22.96
C VAL A 201 -3.75 -4.75 22.16
N TRP A 202 -3.11 -3.59 22.13
CA TRP A 202 -3.57 -2.34 21.51
C TRP A 202 -4.82 -1.76 22.20
N GLN A 203 -5.90 -1.68 21.45
CA GLN A 203 -7.22 -1.23 21.90
C GLN A 203 -8.11 -2.35 22.41
N ASP A 204 -7.62 -3.59 22.44
CA ASP A 204 -8.31 -4.65 23.14
C ASP A 204 -8.00 -4.60 24.64
N ALA A 205 -8.81 -5.24 25.43
CA ALA A 205 -8.79 -5.09 26.89
C ALA A 205 -8.32 -6.33 27.63
N ILE A 206 -7.56 -6.12 28.72
CA ILE A 206 -7.11 -7.16 29.64
C ILE A 206 -7.38 -6.71 31.06
N ALA A 207 -8.11 -7.53 31.83
CA ALA A 207 -8.23 -7.40 33.29
C ALA A 207 -7.68 -8.64 33.96
N SER A 208 -6.91 -8.47 35.05
CA SER A 208 -6.41 -9.60 35.85
C SER A 208 -6.34 -9.21 37.31
N ALA A 209 -6.85 -10.05 38.19
CA ALA A 209 -6.92 -9.82 39.63
C ALA A 209 -6.71 -11.11 40.43
N ILE A 210 -6.37 -10.96 41.69
CA ILE A 210 -6.35 -12.06 42.67
C ILE A 210 -7.66 -12.05 43.43
N ALA A 211 -8.35 -13.20 43.47
CA ALA A 211 -9.57 -13.38 44.24
C ALA A 211 -9.32 -13.12 45.74
N PRO A 212 -9.94 -12.11 46.38
CA PRO A 212 -9.71 -11.81 47.79
C PRO A 212 -10.34 -12.83 48.73
N GLU A 213 -11.36 -13.57 48.29
CA GLU A 213 -12.08 -14.59 49.09
C GLU A 213 -12.60 -15.72 48.16
N ASP A 214 -13.07 -16.82 48.72
CA ASP A 214 -13.78 -17.85 47.99
C ASP A 214 -15.14 -17.32 47.52
N GLY A 215 -15.45 -17.39 46.25
CA GLY A 215 -16.75 -16.93 45.78
C GLY A 215 -16.91 -16.81 44.27
N LYS A 216 -18.00 -16.15 43.91
CA LYS A 216 -18.37 -15.86 42.51
C LYS A 216 -17.84 -14.50 42.10
N TYR A 217 -17.26 -14.46 40.91
CA TYR A 217 -16.74 -13.24 40.28
C TYR A 217 -17.37 -13.08 38.91
N THR A 218 -17.83 -11.87 38.63
CA THR A 218 -18.50 -11.56 37.36
C THR A 218 -17.53 -10.85 36.42
N ILE A 219 -17.46 -11.34 35.20
CA ILE A 219 -16.72 -10.68 34.10
C ILE A 219 -17.74 -9.88 33.29
N GLU A 220 -17.51 -8.58 33.18
CA GLU A 220 -18.30 -7.67 32.35
C GLU A 220 -17.58 -7.41 31.03
N VAL A 221 -18.27 -7.52 29.90
CA VAL A 221 -17.76 -7.14 28.56
C VAL A 221 -18.77 -6.24 27.89
N ARG A 222 -18.30 -5.13 27.36
CA ARG A 222 -19.12 -4.18 26.57
C ARG A 222 -18.24 -3.36 25.63
N GLU A 223 -18.87 -2.57 24.77
CA GLU A 223 -18.17 -1.51 24.08
C GLU A 223 -17.93 -0.32 25.02
N SER A 224 -16.75 0.34 24.96
CA SER A 224 -16.33 1.34 25.94
C SER A 224 -17.29 2.53 26.04
N ALA A 225 -17.92 2.94 24.94
CA ALA A 225 -18.92 4.01 24.88
C ALA A 225 -20.37 3.49 24.75
N TYR A 226 -20.65 2.21 25.07
CA TYR A 226 -21.95 1.54 24.92
C TYR A 226 -22.49 1.51 23.48
N GLY A 227 -21.58 1.59 22.50
CA GLY A 227 -21.87 1.34 21.09
C GLY A 227 -22.07 -0.15 20.82
N GLY A 228 -21.84 -0.53 19.58
CA GLY A 228 -21.92 -1.94 19.18
C GLY A 228 -22.80 -2.17 17.97
N SER A 229 -22.76 -3.38 17.46
CA SER A 229 -23.54 -3.81 16.29
C SER A 229 -23.42 -5.32 16.11
N GLY A 230 -24.23 -5.92 15.23
CA GLY A 230 -24.09 -7.34 14.86
C GLY A 230 -22.72 -7.73 14.25
N SER A 231 -21.84 -6.75 13.99
CA SER A 231 -20.45 -6.96 13.54
C SER A 231 -19.43 -6.82 14.67
N SER A 232 -19.83 -6.32 15.84
CA SER A 232 -18.95 -6.11 17.01
C SER A 232 -18.72 -7.42 17.76
N ARG A 233 -18.05 -8.34 17.09
CA ARG A 233 -17.75 -9.67 17.59
C ARG A 233 -16.50 -9.65 18.45
N TYR A 234 -16.50 -10.51 19.49
CA TYR A 234 -15.36 -10.70 20.37
C TYR A 234 -15.08 -12.18 20.67
N ARG A 235 -13.88 -12.40 21.19
CA ARG A 235 -13.47 -13.63 21.87
C ARG A 235 -12.95 -13.24 23.25
N LEU A 236 -13.63 -13.68 24.29
CA LEU A 236 -13.27 -13.46 25.68
C LEU A 236 -12.61 -14.73 26.24
N HIS A 237 -11.35 -14.60 26.63
CA HIS A 237 -10.63 -15.64 27.37
C HIS A 237 -10.78 -15.41 28.86
N VAL A 238 -11.32 -16.36 29.60
CA VAL A 238 -11.46 -16.28 31.07
C VAL A 238 -10.76 -17.47 31.70
N GLY A 239 -9.84 -17.24 32.63
CA GLY A 239 -9.08 -18.32 33.23
C GLY A 239 -8.14 -17.92 34.35
N THR A 240 -7.26 -18.86 34.72
CA THR A 240 -6.20 -18.66 35.73
C THR A 240 -4.83 -18.45 35.10
N PHE A 241 -4.78 -18.19 33.79
CA PHE A 241 -3.55 -17.97 33.06
C PHE A 241 -2.81 -16.71 33.51
N PRO A 242 -1.46 -16.72 33.47
CA PRO A 242 -0.69 -15.53 33.82
C PRO A 242 -0.89 -14.42 32.78
N ARG A 243 -0.96 -13.17 33.27
CA ARG A 243 -1.15 -12.05 32.37
C ARG A 243 -0.22 -10.87 32.67
N PRO A 244 1.11 -11.07 32.48
CA PRO A 244 2.08 -9.98 32.61
C PRO A 244 1.91 -8.95 31.51
N THR A 245 2.19 -7.67 31.84
CA THR A 245 2.10 -6.55 30.92
C THR A 245 3.36 -6.36 30.07
N ALA A 246 4.54 -6.76 30.60
CA ALA A 246 5.83 -6.62 29.90
C ALA A 246 6.75 -7.81 30.15
N VAL A 247 7.86 -7.86 29.40
CA VAL A 247 8.95 -8.82 29.57
C VAL A 247 10.30 -8.11 29.57
N TYR A 248 11.18 -8.42 30.54
CA TYR A 248 12.52 -7.84 30.67
C TYR A 248 13.61 -8.92 30.81
N PRO A 249 14.72 -8.83 30.01
CA PRO A 249 14.91 -7.91 28.91
C PRO A 249 13.90 -8.18 27.77
N ALA A 250 13.61 -7.17 26.94
CA ALA A 250 12.61 -7.28 25.88
C ALA A 250 13.13 -7.94 24.59
N GLY A 251 14.28 -8.57 24.66
CA GLY A 251 14.89 -9.31 23.56
C GLY A 251 16.16 -10.02 23.99
N GLY A 252 16.66 -10.90 23.09
CA GLY A 252 17.85 -11.69 23.34
C GLY A 252 18.60 -12.05 22.07
N LYS A 253 19.79 -12.62 22.23
CA LYS A 253 20.65 -13.05 21.13
C LYS A 253 20.15 -14.37 20.58
N MET A 254 19.96 -14.42 19.27
CA MET A 254 19.55 -15.62 18.56
C MET A 254 20.47 -16.80 18.85
N GLY A 255 19.86 -17.98 19.01
CA GLY A 255 20.58 -19.23 19.29
C GLY A 255 21.13 -19.36 20.71
N GLU A 256 20.85 -18.40 21.60
CA GLU A 256 21.28 -18.46 23.00
C GLU A 256 20.11 -18.61 23.96
N GLN A 257 20.41 -19.07 25.16
CA GLN A 257 19.46 -19.12 26.25
C GLN A 257 19.42 -17.75 26.95
N THR A 258 18.21 -17.25 27.21
CA THR A 258 18.02 -15.97 27.90
C THR A 258 17.10 -16.11 29.10
N LYS A 259 17.54 -15.62 30.26
CA LYS A 259 16.69 -15.47 31.44
C LYS A 259 15.85 -14.19 31.28
N VAL A 260 14.53 -14.34 31.40
CA VAL A 260 13.58 -13.24 31.29
C VAL A 260 12.71 -13.17 32.53
N THR A 261 12.27 -11.96 32.85
CA THR A 261 11.28 -11.69 33.89
C THR A 261 10.05 -11.13 33.24
N PHE A 262 8.92 -11.78 33.38
CA PHE A 262 7.62 -11.23 33.02
C PHE A 262 7.11 -10.38 34.19
N LEU A 263 6.80 -9.11 33.87
CA LEU A 263 6.45 -8.07 34.82
C LEU A 263 4.95 -7.74 34.76
N GLY A 264 4.39 -7.30 35.90
CA GLY A 264 3.04 -6.78 35.98
C GLY A 264 1.91 -7.81 36.13
N ASP A 265 2.21 -9.10 36.32
CA ASP A 265 1.20 -10.07 36.71
C ASP A 265 0.72 -9.82 38.17
N PRO A 266 -0.60 -9.89 38.46
CA PRO A 266 -1.08 -9.62 39.82
C PRO A 266 -0.61 -10.65 40.87
N SER A 267 -0.13 -11.82 40.47
CA SER A 267 0.51 -12.81 41.38
C SER A 267 1.99 -12.53 41.60
N GLY A 268 2.55 -11.48 41.01
CA GLY A 268 3.97 -11.13 41.06
C GLY A 268 4.73 -11.54 39.79
N ASP A 269 6.00 -11.18 39.77
CA ASP A 269 6.86 -11.39 38.60
C ASP A 269 7.16 -12.86 38.36
N LEU A 270 7.19 -13.27 37.08
CA LEU A 270 7.46 -14.64 36.66
C LEU A 270 8.83 -14.71 35.96
N VAL A 271 9.75 -15.46 36.53
CA VAL A 271 11.09 -15.66 35.96
C VAL A 271 11.12 -16.95 35.17
N GLN A 272 11.55 -16.88 33.92
CA GLN A 272 11.69 -18.03 33.03
C GLN A 272 13.01 -17.96 32.26
N THR A 273 13.54 -19.14 31.90
CA THR A 273 14.69 -19.26 31.03
C THR A 273 14.22 -19.81 29.70
N ILE A 274 14.52 -19.10 28.60
CA ILE A 274 13.99 -19.37 27.27
C ILE A 274 15.13 -19.67 26.31
N ASP A 275 15.02 -20.77 25.56
CA ASP A 275 15.91 -21.09 24.43
C ASP A 275 15.43 -20.30 23.21
N LEU A 276 16.26 -19.40 22.69
CA LEU A 276 15.91 -18.53 21.58
C LEU A 276 16.22 -19.21 20.24
N PRO A 277 15.35 -19.02 19.22
CA PRO A 277 15.59 -19.51 17.86
C PRO A 277 16.93 -19.01 17.31
N ALA A 278 17.65 -19.89 16.60
CA ALA A 278 18.89 -19.52 15.91
C ALA A 278 18.66 -18.67 14.66
N GLU A 279 17.46 -18.80 14.05
CA GLU A 279 17.07 -18.07 12.86
C GLU A 279 16.08 -16.94 13.19
N PRO A 280 16.06 -15.86 12.40
CA PRO A 280 15.10 -14.78 12.58
C PRO A 280 13.66 -15.28 12.44
N VAL A 281 12.80 -14.94 13.40
CA VAL A 281 11.36 -15.20 13.35
C VAL A 281 10.64 -13.86 13.37
N GLU A 282 9.79 -13.62 12.37
CA GLU A 282 8.96 -12.41 12.34
C GLU A 282 7.90 -12.47 13.45
N GLN A 283 7.66 -11.34 14.12
CA GLN A 283 6.67 -11.22 15.20
C GLN A 283 6.83 -12.29 16.31
N TYR A 284 8.09 -12.54 16.71
CA TYR A 284 8.38 -13.46 17.80
C TYR A 284 7.84 -12.94 19.14
N GLY A 285 7.24 -13.80 19.91
CA GLY A 285 6.70 -13.49 21.23
C GLY A 285 6.85 -14.65 22.17
N LEU A 286 6.96 -14.36 23.46
CA LEU A 286 7.05 -15.33 24.54
C LEU A 286 5.66 -15.59 25.12
N GLU A 287 5.32 -16.87 25.32
CA GLU A 287 4.09 -17.31 25.96
C GLU A 287 4.34 -17.46 27.47
N PRO A 288 3.87 -16.52 28.34
CA PRO A 288 4.02 -16.69 29.79
C PRO A 288 3.21 -17.90 30.27
N LYS A 289 3.83 -18.71 31.12
CA LYS A 289 3.25 -19.96 31.63
C LYS A 289 3.36 -20.00 33.15
N ALA A 290 2.27 -20.31 33.83
CA ALA A 290 2.24 -20.53 35.28
C ALA A 290 1.10 -21.51 35.60
N ASP A 291 1.29 -22.36 36.61
CA ASP A 291 0.30 -23.32 37.15
C ASP A 291 -0.35 -24.20 36.07
N GLY A 292 0.43 -24.61 35.04
CA GLY A 292 -0.05 -25.41 33.92
C GLY A 292 -0.89 -24.66 32.91
N GLN A 293 -1.09 -23.35 33.06
CA GLN A 293 -1.82 -22.50 32.13
C GLN A 293 -0.88 -21.61 31.31
N VAL A 294 -1.30 -21.26 30.12
CA VAL A 294 -0.58 -20.38 29.19
C VAL A 294 -1.46 -19.20 28.79
N ALA A 295 -0.87 -18.01 28.70
CA ALA A 295 -1.59 -16.82 28.27
C ALA A 295 -2.10 -16.95 26.81
N PRO A 296 -3.30 -16.46 26.47
CA PRO A 296 -3.84 -16.55 25.12
C PRO A 296 -3.07 -15.71 24.09
N SER A 297 -2.46 -14.62 24.51
CA SER A 297 -1.62 -13.76 23.65
C SER A 297 -0.19 -13.71 24.18
N PRO A 298 0.83 -13.83 23.32
CA PRO A 298 2.23 -13.75 23.73
C PRO A 298 2.64 -12.30 24.04
N ASN A 299 3.64 -12.14 24.90
CA ASN A 299 4.36 -10.89 25.07
C ASN A 299 5.38 -10.74 23.94
N PRO A 300 5.42 -9.61 23.20
CA PRO A 300 6.40 -9.38 22.15
C PRO A 300 7.83 -9.47 22.67
N PHE A 301 8.70 -10.11 21.88
CA PHE A 301 10.11 -10.29 22.23
C PHE A 301 10.97 -10.17 20.97
N ARG A 302 12.12 -9.52 21.09
CA ARG A 302 12.98 -9.28 19.94
C ARG A 302 14.12 -10.28 19.86
N LEU A 303 14.29 -10.88 18.69
CA LEU A 303 15.45 -11.69 18.35
C LEU A 303 16.51 -10.83 17.69
N PHE A 304 17.75 -10.91 18.16
CA PHE A 304 18.82 -10.03 17.72
C PHE A 304 20.13 -10.80 17.53
N PRO A 305 21.00 -10.45 16.56
CA PRO A 305 22.25 -11.20 16.34
C PRO A 305 23.36 -10.90 17.35
N HIS A 306 23.21 -9.87 18.17
CA HIS A 306 24.22 -9.43 19.15
C HIS A 306 23.68 -9.56 20.57
N GLY A 307 24.58 -9.49 21.55
CA GLY A 307 24.25 -9.62 22.98
C GLY A 307 23.47 -8.43 23.55
N ASN A 308 23.05 -8.59 24.79
CA ASN A 308 22.37 -7.58 25.59
C ASN A 308 23.35 -6.91 26.57
N VAL A 309 23.12 -5.63 26.82
CA VAL A 309 23.54 -4.94 28.06
C VAL A 309 22.27 -4.52 28.79
N LEU A 310 22.19 -4.90 30.06
CA LEU A 310 21.14 -4.46 30.95
C LEU A 310 21.60 -3.20 31.69
N GLU A 311 20.71 -2.29 31.97
CA GLU A 311 21.02 -1.12 32.79
C GLU A 311 21.54 -1.51 34.18
N VAL A 312 22.32 -0.63 34.74
CA VAL A 312 22.83 -0.76 36.12
C VAL A 312 22.56 0.55 36.83
N GLU A 313 21.57 0.50 37.72
CA GLU A 313 21.16 1.66 38.52
C GLU A 313 22.11 1.97 39.67
N PRO A 314 22.28 3.27 40.04
CA PRO A 314 21.76 4.44 39.36
C PRO A 314 22.54 4.80 38.10
N ASN A 315 21.84 5.19 36.99
CA ASN A 315 22.45 5.53 35.71
C ASN A 315 21.89 6.87 35.11
N ASP A 316 21.36 7.75 35.93
CA ASP A 316 20.61 8.97 35.57
C ASP A 316 21.48 10.09 34.94
N LYS A 317 22.82 10.00 34.95
CA LYS A 317 23.71 11.10 34.57
C LYS A 317 24.67 10.71 33.45
N GLU A 318 24.69 11.53 32.43
CA GLU A 318 25.50 11.29 31.23
C GLU A 318 27.01 11.25 31.53
N THR A 319 27.48 12.08 32.48
CA THR A 319 28.91 12.23 32.74
C THR A 319 29.43 11.38 33.89
N GLU A 320 28.58 10.88 34.79
CA GLU A 320 28.99 10.28 36.05
C GLU A 320 28.78 8.76 36.13
N ASN A 321 27.55 8.28 35.87
CA ASN A 321 27.12 6.92 36.21
C ASN A 321 26.47 6.15 35.06
N ALA A 322 26.67 6.60 33.82
CA ALA A 322 26.14 5.91 32.63
C ALA A 322 26.64 4.46 32.53
N THR A 323 25.75 3.49 32.30
CA THR A 323 26.06 2.07 32.15
C THR A 323 27.03 1.85 30.97
N PRO A 324 28.22 1.25 31.16
CA PRO A 324 29.20 1.05 30.10
C PRO A 324 28.83 -0.12 29.20
N ALA A 325 29.19 -0.02 27.90
CA ALA A 325 28.90 -1.03 26.91
C ALA A 325 29.88 -1.03 25.73
N GLU A 326 30.00 -2.17 25.03
CA GLU A 326 30.79 -2.36 23.82
C GLU A 326 29.89 -2.73 22.65
N LEU A 327 29.97 -1.94 21.56
CA LEU A 327 29.15 -2.13 20.35
C LEU A 327 29.70 -3.23 19.41
N PRO A 328 28.86 -3.96 18.65
CA PRO A 328 27.40 -3.85 18.51
C PRO A 328 26.65 -4.66 19.59
N LEU A 329 25.56 -4.11 20.10
CA LEU A 329 24.73 -4.76 21.11
C LEU A 329 23.32 -4.18 21.16
N ALA A 330 22.50 -4.66 22.12
CA ALA A 330 21.24 -4.04 22.50
C ALA A 330 21.26 -3.62 23.98
N PHE A 331 20.91 -2.37 24.23
CA PHE A 331 20.63 -1.85 25.58
C PHE A 331 19.20 -2.23 25.99
N ASN A 332 19.00 -2.59 27.23
CA ASN A 332 17.69 -2.86 27.81
C ASN A 332 17.58 -2.19 29.16
N GLY A 333 16.44 -1.54 29.41
CA GLY A 333 16.17 -0.87 30.68
C GLY A 333 14.68 -0.72 30.95
N ILE A 334 14.36 -0.11 32.10
CA ILE A 334 13.02 0.18 32.58
C ILE A 334 13.00 1.61 33.12
N ILE A 335 12.20 2.49 32.54
CA ILE A 335 11.93 3.80 33.12
C ILE A 335 11.00 3.61 34.34
N GLU A 336 11.58 3.37 35.53
CA GLU A 336 10.86 2.80 36.68
C GLU A 336 9.94 3.81 37.39
N LYS A 337 10.33 5.08 37.42
CA LYS A 337 9.65 6.14 38.18
C LYS A 337 9.51 7.44 37.40
N LYS A 338 8.66 8.31 37.87
CA LYS A 338 8.48 9.63 37.28
C LYS A 338 9.79 10.44 37.26
N GLY A 339 10.17 10.91 36.08
CA GLY A 339 11.38 11.68 35.82
C GLY A 339 12.66 10.84 35.74
N ASP A 340 12.55 9.55 35.66
CA ASP A 340 13.62 8.62 35.45
C ASP A 340 14.30 8.80 34.07
N VAL A 341 15.59 8.54 34.02
CA VAL A 341 16.44 8.78 32.88
C VAL A 341 17.57 7.76 32.87
N ASP A 342 17.72 6.99 31.84
CA ASP A 342 18.76 5.98 31.72
C ASP A 342 19.85 6.41 30.74
N CYS A 343 21.10 6.30 31.16
CA CYS A 343 22.26 6.65 30.37
C CYS A 343 23.17 5.43 30.13
N PHE A 344 23.58 5.26 28.88
CA PHE A 344 24.51 4.21 28.43
C PHE A 344 25.73 4.83 27.75
N ARG A 345 26.94 4.40 28.17
CA ARG A 345 28.22 4.89 27.62
C ARG A 345 28.82 3.86 26.70
N PHE A 346 29.27 4.28 25.51
CA PHE A 346 29.93 3.44 24.55
C PHE A 346 31.06 4.15 23.81
N THR A 347 32.02 3.37 23.31
CA THR A 347 33.13 3.89 22.51
C THR A 347 32.85 3.69 21.02
N ALA A 348 33.13 4.71 20.19
CA ALA A 348 33.03 4.64 18.74
C ALA A 348 34.20 5.34 18.03
N LYS A 349 34.51 4.91 16.80
CA LYS A 349 35.63 5.43 15.98
C LYS A 349 35.09 6.35 14.88
N LYS A 350 35.85 7.41 14.61
CA LYS A 350 35.57 8.35 13.51
C LYS A 350 35.24 7.65 12.19
N GLY A 351 34.16 8.09 11.56
CA GLY A 351 33.69 7.55 10.28
C GLY A 351 32.83 6.30 10.39
N GLN A 352 32.69 5.68 11.55
CA GLN A 352 31.66 4.66 11.77
C GLN A 352 30.26 5.28 11.65
N VAL A 353 29.30 4.48 11.20
CA VAL A 353 27.89 4.87 11.15
C VAL A 353 27.09 3.84 11.95
N TRP A 354 26.26 4.30 12.88
CA TRP A 354 25.42 3.47 13.70
C TRP A 354 23.95 3.82 13.53
N ASP A 355 23.12 2.82 13.29
CA ASP A 355 21.68 2.92 13.44
C ASP A 355 21.34 2.60 14.90
N ILE A 356 20.70 3.55 15.57
CA ILE A 356 20.28 3.50 16.97
C ILE A 356 18.75 3.45 16.95
N GLU A 357 18.16 2.29 17.21
CA GLU A 357 16.72 2.07 17.09
C GLU A 357 16.12 1.63 18.42
N CYS A 358 15.26 2.47 18.99
CA CYS A 358 14.53 2.16 20.20
C CYS A 358 13.27 1.34 19.88
N PHE A 359 12.95 0.42 20.76
CA PHE A 359 11.73 -0.38 20.79
C PHE A 359 11.11 -0.26 22.17
N ALA A 360 9.98 0.39 22.27
CA ALA A 360 9.15 0.51 23.47
C ALA A 360 7.68 0.25 23.10
N ARG A 361 7.02 1.17 22.45
CA ARG A 361 5.64 0.99 21.98
C ARG A 361 5.47 -0.18 21.01
N ARG A 362 6.45 -0.44 20.16
CA ARG A 362 6.43 -1.58 19.22
C ARG A 362 6.61 -2.93 19.91
N ILE A 363 7.14 -2.96 21.13
CA ILE A 363 7.16 -4.15 21.99
C ILE A 363 6.07 -4.10 23.07
N ARG A 364 5.09 -3.21 22.89
CA ARG A 364 3.91 -3.08 23.77
C ARG A 364 4.18 -2.54 25.16
N SER A 365 5.26 -1.84 25.37
CA SER A 365 5.48 -1.04 26.58
C SER A 365 4.59 0.20 26.61
N GLY A 366 4.22 0.67 27.80
CA GLY A 366 3.54 1.95 28.01
C GLY A 366 4.45 3.18 27.85
N LEU A 367 5.75 2.97 27.75
CA LEU A 367 6.77 4.01 27.57
C LEU A 367 6.64 4.69 26.19
N ASP A 368 6.74 6.00 26.16
CA ASP A 368 6.85 6.85 24.98
C ASP A 368 8.31 7.36 24.89
N PRO A 369 9.20 6.63 24.16
CA PRO A 369 10.63 6.82 24.34
C PRO A 369 11.14 8.05 23.61
N VAL A 370 11.95 8.86 24.30
CA VAL A 370 12.80 9.90 23.68
C VAL A 370 14.24 9.53 23.92
N ILE A 371 15.05 9.52 22.85
CA ILE A 371 16.48 9.27 22.93
C ILE A 371 17.28 10.52 22.61
N HIS A 372 18.38 10.72 23.35
CA HIS A 372 19.35 11.76 23.09
C HIS A 372 20.75 11.18 23.05
N LEU A 373 21.60 11.74 22.19
CA LEU A 373 23.00 11.36 22.05
C LEU A 373 23.91 12.51 22.45
N PHE A 374 24.88 12.24 23.31
CA PHE A 374 25.83 13.20 23.85
C PHE A 374 27.27 12.76 23.58
N LYS A 375 28.18 13.72 23.64
CA LYS A 375 29.60 13.46 23.85
C LYS A 375 29.85 13.12 25.33
N ALA A 376 31.01 12.52 25.64
CA ALA A 376 31.38 12.20 27.02
C ALA A 376 31.46 13.42 27.96
N ASP A 377 31.67 14.62 27.41
CA ASP A 377 31.67 15.89 28.16
C ASP A 377 30.28 16.48 28.39
N GLY A 378 29.21 15.78 28.01
CA GLY A 378 27.81 16.21 28.13
C GLY A 378 27.32 17.08 26.99
N GLY A 379 28.15 17.35 25.97
CA GLY A 379 27.74 18.12 24.81
C GLY A 379 26.74 17.37 23.93
N THR A 380 25.53 17.93 23.73
CA THR A 380 24.46 17.32 22.93
C THR A 380 24.87 17.18 21.47
N ILE A 381 24.61 16.02 20.87
CA ILE A 381 24.84 15.72 19.45
C ILE A 381 23.51 15.72 18.68
N SER A 382 22.53 14.92 19.15
CA SER A 382 21.24 14.74 18.48
C SER A 382 20.20 14.17 19.44
N GLY A 383 18.94 14.25 19.05
CA GLY A 383 17.83 13.61 19.77
C GLY A 383 16.70 13.25 18.80
N ASN A 384 15.84 12.33 19.22
CA ASN A 384 14.68 11.90 18.45
C ASN A 384 13.62 11.28 19.36
N ASP A 385 12.35 11.39 18.93
CA ASP A 385 11.19 10.79 19.61
C ASP A 385 10.39 9.81 18.71
N ASP A 386 10.01 10.18 17.48
CA ASP A 386 8.99 9.47 16.68
C ASP A 386 9.43 9.05 15.26
N SER A 387 10.71 8.86 14.98
CA SER A 387 11.16 8.59 13.59
C SER A 387 10.89 7.18 13.08
N ARG A 388 10.52 6.24 13.96
CA ARG A 388 10.12 4.87 13.60
C ARG A 388 8.69 4.54 14.05
N GLY A 389 7.74 5.36 13.61
CA GLY A 389 6.39 5.35 14.13
C GLY A 389 6.39 5.88 15.56
N PRO A 390 5.85 5.15 16.55
CA PRO A 390 5.77 5.65 17.94
C PRO A 390 7.07 5.45 18.73
N ASP A 391 8.19 5.08 18.09
CA ASP A 391 9.47 4.86 18.74
C ASP A 391 10.58 5.67 18.10
N SER A 392 11.62 5.97 18.88
CA SER A 392 12.77 6.78 18.49
C SER A 392 13.76 6.05 17.60
N TYR A 393 14.40 6.79 16.67
CA TYR A 393 15.48 6.30 15.82
C TYR A 393 16.45 7.42 15.48
N LEU A 394 17.76 7.13 15.57
CA LEU A 394 18.83 8.00 15.12
C LEU A 394 19.79 7.24 14.20
N ARG A 395 20.29 7.91 13.17
CA ARG A 395 21.49 7.48 12.44
C ARG A 395 22.65 8.37 12.87
N PHE A 396 23.64 7.78 13.52
CA PHE A 396 24.81 8.47 14.04
C PHE A 396 26.04 8.23 13.19
N SER A 397 26.52 9.29 12.53
CA SER A 397 27.84 9.29 11.88
C SER A 397 28.86 9.82 12.86
N VAL A 398 29.81 9.00 13.30
CA VAL A 398 30.78 9.29 14.36
C VAL A 398 31.78 10.37 13.89
N PRO A 399 31.83 11.56 14.51
CA PRO A 399 32.66 12.67 14.05
C PRO A 399 34.13 12.56 14.48
N ALA A 400 34.40 11.87 15.57
CA ALA A 400 35.76 11.70 16.14
C ALA A 400 35.82 10.40 16.94
N ASP A 401 37.01 9.87 17.15
CA ASP A 401 37.24 8.76 18.09
C ASP A 401 36.91 9.23 19.50
N GLY A 402 36.21 8.40 20.28
CA GLY A 402 35.92 8.73 21.66
C GLY A 402 34.73 8.01 22.25
N GLU A 403 34.39 8.41 23.47
CA GLU A 403 33.20 7.95 24.18
C GLU A 403 32.00 8.84 23.89
N TYR A 404 30.86 8.20 23.85
CA TYR A 404 29.55 8.80 23.62
C TYR A 404 28.54 8.25 24.63
N VAL A 405 27.50 9.03 24.90
CA VAL A 405 26.45 8.63 25.85
C VAL A 405 25.10 8.70 25.16
N LEU A 406 24.35 7.61 25.24
CA LEU A 406 22.96 7.53 24.83
C LEU A 406 22.09 7.65 26.06
N ARG A 407 21.13 8.57 26.06
CA ARG A 407 20.14 8.79 27.09
C ARG A 407 18.75 8.44 26.60
N VAL A 408 17.95 7.78 27.44
CA VAL A 408 16.55 7.41 27.22
C VAL A 408 15.70 8.02 28.31
N MET A 409 14.48 8.44 27.97
CA MET A 409 13.49 8.93 28.91
C MET A 409 12.08 8.80 28.33
N ASP A 410 11.04 8.86 29.16
CA ASP A 410 9.65 9.01 28.70
C ASP A 410 9.38 10.45 28.25
N HIS A 411 8.65 10.61 27.13
CA HIS A 411 8.32 11.93 26.56
C HIS A 411 7.61 12.86 27.53
N LEU A 412 6.73 12.32 28.38
CA LEU A 412 5.99 13.06 29.39
C LEU A 412 6.61 12.98 30.81
N GLY A 413 7.78 12.36 30.92
CA GLY A 413 8.45 12.14 32.20
C GLY A 413 7.68 11.22 33.15
N ARG A 414 6.90 10.27 32.62
CA ARG A 414 6.24 9.20 33.41
C ARG A 414 7.25 8.09 33.68
N GLY A 415 6.86 7.11 34.46
CA GLY A 415 7.61 5.89 34.71
C GLY A 415 6.73 4.85 35.37
N ALA A 416 7.03 3.57 35.14
CA ALA A 416 6.35 2.43 35.72
C ALA A 416 7.25 1.20 35.64
N LYS A 417 7.02 0.19 36.50
CA LYS A 417 7.80 -1.05 36.54
C LYS A 417 7.76 -1.86 35.24
N ASP A 418 6.80 -1.59 34.38
CA ASP A 418 6.61 -2.23 33.05
C ASP A 418 6.91 -1.30 31.88
N PHE A 419 7.49 -0.11 32.13
CA PHE A 419 7.98 0.79 31.08
C PHE A 419 9.32 0.31 30.51
N VAL A 420 9.30 -0.92 30.01
CA VAL A 420 10.46 -1.59 29.44
C VAL A 420 10.81 -1.02 28.08
N TYR A 421 12.09 -0.89 27.80
CA TYR A 421 12.59 -0.54 26.48
C TYR A 421 13.79 -1.41 26.07
N ARG A 422 14.04 -1.38 24.76
CA ARG A 422 15.21 -1.99 24.14
C ARG A 422 15.74 -1.08 23.07
N ILE A 423 17.06 -0.82 23.02
CA ILE A 423 17.71 -0.06 21.95
C ILE A 423 18.74 -0.93 21.27
N GLU A 424 18.53 -1.18 19.98
CA GLU A 424 19.44 -1.97 19.15
C GLU A 424 20.39 -1.03 18.41
N MET A 425 21.69 -1.23 18.57
CA MET A 425 22.76 -0.47 17.89
C MET A 425 23.49 -1.36 16.92
N THR A 426 23.33 -1.07 15.62
CA THR A 426 23.96 -1.81 14.52
C THR A 426 24.53 -0.88 13.48
N GLN A 427 25.51 -1.36 12.70
CA GLN A 427 25.89 -0.69 11.47
C GLN A 427 24.75 -0.79 10.44
N PRO A 428 24.54 0.25 9.60
CA PRO A 428 23.51 0.22 8.57
C PRO A 428 23.69 -0.97 7.63
N LYS A 429 22.65 -1.83 7.55
CA LYS A 429 22.63 -2.99 6.66
C LYS A 429 21.84 -2.67 5.38
N PRO A 430 22.25 -3.22 4.22
CA PRO A 430 21.41 -3.19 3.03
C PRO A 430 20.06 -3.85 3.33
N THR A 431 18.98 -3.20 2.90
CA THR A 431 17.63 -3.80 2.97
C THR A 431 16.95 -3.73 1.62
N LEU A 432 16.26 -4.82 1.28
CA LEU A 432 15.53 -5.00 0.04
C LEU A 432 14.15 -5.59 0.37
N ALA A 433 13.11 -5.03 -0.19
CA ALA A 433 11.77 -5.61 -0.11
C ALA A 433 11.04 -5.51 -1.45
N VAL A 434 10.22 -6.51 -1.75
CA VAL A 434 9.42 -6.59 -2.97
C VAL A 434 7.95 -6.49 -2.60
N GLY A 435 7.15 -5.82 -3.44
CA GLY A 435 5.72 -5.71 -3.24
C GLY A 435 4.97 -5.55 -4.54
N ILE A 436 3.64 -5.64 -4.47
CA ILE A 436 2.73 -5.28 -5.56
C ILE A 436 2.02 -3.98 -5.18
N PRO A 437 2.07 -2.92 -6.02
CA PRO A 437 1.34 -1.69 -5.73
C PRO A 437 -0.17 -1.96 -5.74
N ARG A 438 -0.89 -1.35 -4.83
CA ARG A 438 -2.35 -1.50 -4.75
C ARG A 438 -3.01 -0.89 -5.99
N VAL A 439 -3.95 -1.60 -6.57
CA VAL A 439 -4.76 -1.13 -7.70
C VAL A 439 -5.74 -0.05 -7.25
N ALA A 440 -6.30 -0.22 -6.07
CA ALA A 440 -7.16 0.77 -5.42
C ALA A 440 -6.79 0.89 -3.95
N ARG A 441 -6.95 2.09 -3.40
CA ARG A 441 -6.71 2.34 -1.98
C ARG A 441 -7.57 1.39 -1.13
N TYR A 442 -6.96 0.76 -0.14
CA TYR A 442 -7.60 -0.19 0.79
C TYR A 442 -8.07 -1.52 0.17
N SER A 443 -7.70 -1.84 -1.05
CA SER A 443 -8.10 -3.07 -1.71
C SER A 443 -6.99 -4.10 -1.72
N GLN A 444 -7.34 -5.36 -1.45
CA GLN A 444 -6.47 -6.51 -1.69
C GLN A 444 -6.59 -7.04 -3.14
N TYR A 445 -7.41 -6.40 -3.97
CA TYR A 445 -7.67 -6.83 -5.34
C TYR A 445 -6.39 -6.83 -6.18
N ARG A 446 -6.14 -7.94 -6.86
CA ARG A 446 -4.93 -8.20 -7.64
C ARG A 446 -3.62 -8.15 -6.82
N GLN A 447 -3.68 -8.43 -5.52
CA GLN A 447 -2.50 -8.66 -4.67
C GLN A 447 -2.08 -10.14 -4.69
N TRP A 448 -2.27 -10.80 -5.82
CA TRP A 448 -1.96 -12.20 -6.12
C TRP A 448 -1.51 -12.35 -7.57
N ILE A 449 -0.91 -13.51 -7.91
CA ILE A 449 -0.52 -13.85 -9.26
C ILE A 449 -1.35 -15.07 -9.67
N VAL A 450 -2.38 -14.84 -10.47
CA VAL A 450 -3.29 -15.87 -10.98
C VAL A 450 -3.14 -15.93 -12.50
N VAL A 451 -2.52 -17.00 -12.99
CA VAL A 451 -2.16 -17.16 -14.41
C VAL A 451 -3.05 -18.21 -15.03
N PRO A 452 -3.93 -17.86 -15.97
CA PRO A 452 -4.72 -18.88 -16.68
C PRO A 452 -3.81 -19.77 -17.52
N ARG A 453 -4.10 -21.07 -17.56
CA ARG A 453 -3.39 -22.06 -18.35
C ARG A 453 -3.30 -21.65 -19.83
N GLY A 454 -2.11 -21.77 -20.44
CA GLY A 454 -1.85 -21.36 -21.82
C GLY A 454 -1.93 -19.85 -22.06
N ASN A 455 -1.86 -19.04 -21.01
CA ASN A 455 -2.07 -17.59 -21.07
C ASN A 455 -1.09 -16.82 -20.18
N ARG A 456 -1.30 -15.51 -20.02
CA ARG A 456 -0.43 -14.61 -19.29
C ARG A 456 -1.22 -13.77 -18.28
N PHE A 457 -0.58 -13.47 -17.19
CA PHE A 457 -1.00 -12.45 -16.23
C PHE A 457 0.18 -11.51 -15.94
N ALA A 458 -0.06 -10.22 -15.93
CA ALA A 458 0.97 -9.24 -15.62
C ALA A 458 0.65 -8.44 -14.38
N SER A 459 1.68 -8.09 -13.64
CA SER A 459 1.62 -7.20 -12.49
C SER A 459 2.75 -6.19 -12.51
N LEU A 460 2.58 -5.09 -11.79
CA LEU A 460 3.69 -4.23 -11.41
C LEU A 460 4.32 -4.81 -10.15
N MET A 461 5.64 -4.86 -10.12
CA MET A 461 6.39 -5.17 -8.92
C MET A 461 7.11 -3.92 -8.45
N THR A 462 6.96 -3.60 -7.18
CA THR A 462 7.71 -2.51 -6.52
C THR A 462 8.89 -3.08 -5.78
N VAL A 463 9.97 -2.31 -5.74
CA VAL A 463 11.17 -2.63 -4.96
C VAL A 463 11.49 -1.44 -4.06
N SER A 464 11.55 -1.71 -2.77
CA SER A 464 12.07 -0.78 -1.76
C SER A 464 13.49 -1.19 -1.40
N ARG A 465 14.43 -0.26 -1.46
CA ARG A 465 15.84 -0.51 -1.18
C ARG A 465 16.40 0.59 -0.28
N SER A 466 17.29 0.20 0.66
CA SER A 466 17.99 1.12 1.54
C SER A 466 19.44 0.67 1.73
N ASN A 467 20.33 1.64 1.87
CA ASN A 467 21.77 1.46 2.13
C ASN A 467 22.53 0.69 1.04
N PHE A 468 22.04 0.61 -0.18
CA PHE A 468 22.78 0.08 -1.34
C PHE A 468 22.27 0.70 -2.64
N GLY A 469 23.11 0.67 -3.67
CA GLY A 469 22.79 1.03 -5.05
C GLY A 469 22.80 -0.20 -5.96
N GLY A 470 22.71 0.04 -7.27
CA GLY A 470 22.75 -1.02 -8.29
C GLY A 470 21.39 -1.61 -8.66
N ASP A 471 21.42 -2.47 -9.68
CA ASP A 471 20.24 -3.08 -10.25
C ASP A 471 19.77 -4.26 -9.42
N VAL A 472 18.46 -4.54 -9.44
CA VAL A 472 17.83 -5.63 -8.72
C VAL A 472 17.13 -6.56 -9.71
N VAL A 473 17.25 -7.87 -9.49
CA VAL A 473 16.56 -8.91 -10.25
C VAL A 473 15.62 -9.69 -9.35
N LEU A 474 14.47 -10.11 -9.90
CA LEU A 474 13.55 -11.00 -9.23
C LEU A 474 14.13 -12.42 -9.21
N ASP A 475 14.02 -13.09 -8.09
CA ASP A 475 14.56 -14.43 -7.86
C ASP A 475 13.61 -15.29 -7.01
N PRO A 476 12.32 -15.43 -7.41
CA PRO A 476 11.36 -16.21 -6.65
C PRO A 476 11.69 -17.70 -6.71
N GLN A 477 11.57 -18.35 -5.54
CA GLN A 477 11.83 -19.77 -5.40
C GLN A 477 10.50 -20.55 -5.33
N ASN A 478 10.53 -21.84 -5.68
CA ASN A 478 9.40 -22.78 -5.54
C ASN A 478 8.11 -22.38 -6.28
N MET A 479 8.25 -21.75 -7.44
CA MET A 479 7.11 -21.41 -8.31
C MET A 479 6.29 -22.66 -8.67
N PRO A 480 4.96 -22.53 -8.86
CA PRO A 480 4.17 -23.62 -9.44
C PRO A 480 4.72 -24.07 -10.78
N ALA A 481 4.61 -25.37 -11.06
CA ALA A 481 5.12 -25.95 -12.30
C ALA A 481 4.45 -25.31 -13.53
N GLY A 482 5.23 -25.10 -14.60
CA GLY A 482 4.75 -24.53 -15.85
C GLY A 482 4.60 -23.02 -15.91
N ILE A 483 4.95 -22.28 -14.82
CA ILE A 483 4.98 -20.82 -14.83
C ILE A 483 6.37 -20.32 -15.23
N LYS A 484 6.41 -19.41 -16.22
CA LYS A 484 7.60 -18.68 -16.65
C LYS A 484 7.44 -17.20 -16.35
N ILE A 485 8.52 -16.56 -15.87
CA ILE A 485 8.54 -15.13 -15.55
C ILE A 485 9.32 -14.38 -16.62
N HIS A 486 8.72 -13.31 -17.13
CA HIS A 486 9.35 -12.38 -18.06
C HIS A 486 9.49 -11.01 -17.33
N ALA A 487 10.73 -10.64 -17.02
CA ALA A 487 11.09 -9.39 -16.36
C ALA A 487 12.51 -8.98 -16.76
N GLU A 488 12.80 -7.70 -16.73
CA GLU A 488 14.17 -7.17 -16.83
C GLU A 488 14.73 -6.86 -15.44
N ALA A 489 16.04 -6.64 -15.34
CA ALA A 489 16.65 -6.09 -14.13
C ALA A 489 16.09 -4.67 -13.89
N MET A 490 15.72 -4.38 -12.65
CA MET A 490 15.21 -3.06 -12.25
C MET A 490 16.39 -2.14 -11.91
N PRO A 491 16.62 -1.06 -12.69
CA PRO A 491 17.72 -0.13 -12.44
C PRO A 491 17.56 0.57 -11.08
N SER A 492 18.70 1.04 -10.54
CA SER A 492 18.76 1.71 -9.23
C SER A 492 17.85 2.93 -9.09
N ASN A 493 17.61 3.65 -10.20
CA ASN A 493 16.74 4.83 -10.26
C ASN A 493 15.26 4.53 -10.51
N ALA A 494 14.88 3.24 -10.57
CA ALA A 494 13.49 2.81 -10.69
C ALA A 494 13.03 2.13 -9.38
N SER A 495 11.76 2.35 -9.03
CA SER A 495 11.09 1.70 -7.88
C SER A 495 9.98 0.74 -8.30
N THR A 496 9.65 0.68 -9.60
CA THR A 496 8.56 -0.15 -10.13
C THR A 496 8.95 -0.71 -11.48
N MET A 497 8.63 -1.98 -11.71
CA MET A 497 8.88 -2.67 -12.99
C MET A 497 7.67 -3.48 -13.44
N PRO A 498 7.44 -3.60 -14.76
CA PRO A 498 6.45 -4.51 -15.33
C PRO A 498 6.97 -5.94 -15.31
N VAL A 499 6.13 -6.89 -14.90
CA VAL A 499 6.45 -8.33 -14.87
C VAL A 499 5.30 -9.11 -15.49
N VAL A 500 5.60 -10.04 -16.39
CA VAL A 500 4.62 -10.94 -17.01
C VAL A 500 4.90 -12.37 -16.58
N PHE A 501 3.87 -13.04 -16.10
CA PHE A 501 3.85 -14.46 -15.74
C PHE A 501 3.10 -15.19 -16.85
N GLU A 502 3.70 -16.25 -17.38
CA GLU A 502 3.15 -17.05 -18.47
C GLU A 502 3.03 -18.51 -18.01
N ALA A 503 1.83 -19.07 -18.10
CA ALA A 503 1.61 -20.48 -17.83
C ALA A 503 1.59 -21.29 -19.14
N ALA A 504 2.29 -22.43 -19.14
CA ALA A 504 2.26 -23.36 -20.25
C ALA A 504 0.83 -23.90 -20.50
N ALA A 505 0.54 -24.34 -21.73
CA ALA A 505 -0.79 -24.87 -22.08
C ALA A 505 -1.13 -26.17 -21.33
N ASP A 506 -0.12 -26.93 -20.93
CA ASP A 506 -0.21 -28.18 -20.18
C ASP A 506 0.13 -28.02 -18.69
N ALA A 507 0.34 -26.78 -18.21
CA ALA A 507 0.66 -26.54 -16.82
C ALA A 507 -0.42 -27.12 -15.90
N PRO A 508 -0.05 -27.80 -14.79
CA PRO A 508 -1.02 -28.31 -13.83
C PRO A 508 -1.77 -27.17 -13.16
N ILE A 509 -3.06 -27.37 -12.87
CA ILE A 509 -3.83 -26.46 -12.02
C ILE A 509 -3.35 -26.63 -10.59
N ASP A 510 -2.49 -25.72 -10.15
CA ASP A 510 -1.81 -25.76 -8.87
C ASP A 510 -1.61 -24.34 -8.32
N GLY A 511 -1.27 -24.20 -7.06
CA GLY A 511 -0.96 -22.92 -6.45
C GLY A 511 -0.20 -23.04 -5.16
N LYS A 512 0.58 -22.03 -4.85
CA LYS A 512 1.42 -21.98 -3.66
C LYS A 512 1.52 -20.58 -3.10
N LEU A 513 1.70 -20.50 -1.80
CA LEU A 513 2.23 -19.30 -1.14
C LEU A 513 3.74 -19.25 -1.36
N ILE A 514 4.20 -18.29 -2.12
CA ILE A 514 5.60 -18.11 -2.50
C ILE A 514 6.24 -17.03 -1.64
N ASP A 515 7.43 -17.29 -1.13
CA ASP A 515 8.35 -16.26 -0.71
C ASP A 515 8.96 -15.63 -1.96
N PHE A 516 8.36 -14.54 -2.44
CA PHE A 516 8.74 -13.90 -3.68
C PHE A 516 9.93 -12.98 -3.43
N THR A 517 11.12 -13.49 -3.68
CA THR A 517 12.37 -12.80 -3.39
C THR A 517 12.90 -11.99 -4.57
N ALA A 518 13.75 -11.03 -4.25
CA ALA A 518 14.62 -10.33 -5.18
C ALA A 518 16.03 -10.27 -4.61
N ARG A 519 17.01 -10.08 -5.48
CA ARG A 519 18.41 -9.93 -5.10
C ARG A 519 19.11 -8.85 -5.92
N HIS A 520 20.26 -8.41 -5.44
CA HIS A 520 21.15 -7.56 -6.23
C HIS A 520 21.55 -8.25 -7.54
N ALA A 521 21.62 -7.50 -8.65
CA ALA A 521 21.96 -8.08 -9.96
C ALA A 521 23.41 -8.61 -10.02
N ASP A 522 24.34 -7.92 -9.34
CA ASP A 522 25.71 -8.45 -9.13
C ASP A 522 25.66 -9.54 -8.03
N PRO A 523 25.97 -10.81 -8.36
CA PRO A 523 25.92 -11.90 -7.40
C PRO A 523 27.00 -11.83 -6.30
N LYS A 524 28.00 -10.96 -6.44
CA LYS A 524 29.01 -10.71 -5.39
C LYS A 524 28.45 -9.90 -4.23
N GLN A 525 27.36 -9.20 -4.45
CA GLN A 525 26.61 -8.48 -3.42
C GLN A 525 25.58 -9.43 -2.81
N ASP A 526 25.82 -9.91 -1.60
CA ASP A 526 24.88 -10.78 -0.88
C ASP A 526 23.71 -9.96 -0.30
N ILE A 527 22.93 -9.34 -1.19
CA ILE A 527 21.76 -8.53 -0.84
C ILE A 527 20.53 -9.21 -1.40
N LYS A 528 19.66 -9.66 -0.51
CA LYS A 528 18.39 -10.31 -0.82
C LYS A 528 17.26 -9.70 0.00
N GLY A 529 16.04 -9.79 -0.52
CA GLY A 529 14.85 -9.36 0.20
C GLY A 529 13.60 -10.07 -0.30
N GLY A 530 12.63 -10.20 0.59
CA GLY A 530 11.40 -10.93 0.34
C GLY A 530 10.20 -10.02 0.06
N TYR A 531 9.09 -10.65 -0.23
CA TYR A 531 7.81 -10.02 -0.44
C TYR A 531 7.25 -9.45 0.86
N LYS A 532 6.69 -8.25 0.77
CA LYS A 532 5.93 -7.61 1.85
C LYS A 532 4.66 -6.98 1.30
N ASN A 533 3.55 -7.28 1.95
CA ASN A 533 2.27 -6.67 1.65
C ASN A 533 1.50 -6.42 2.95
N ARG A 534 0.60 -5.45 2.93
CA ARG A 534 -0.25 -5.07 4.06
C ARG A 534 -1.71 -5.02 3.64
N GLY A 535 -2.56 -5.77 4.31
CA GLY A 535 -4.01 -5.70 4.17
C GLY A 535 -4.62 -4.75 5.20
N ASP A 536 -5.54 -3.88 4.78
CA ASP A 536 -6.29 -3.01 5.67
C ASP A 536 -7.62 -3.67 6.00
N PHE A 537 -7.87 -3.93 7.29
CA PHE A 537 -9.05 -4.68 7.76
C PHE A 537 -10.12 -3.75 8.34
N ILE A 538 -9.74 -2.85 9.23
CA ILE A 538 -10.68 -1.92 9.86
C ILE A 538 -10.38 -0.50 9.41
N ARG A 539 -11.41 0.18 8.93
CA ARG A 539 -11.38 1.57 8.50
C ARG A 539 -12.54 2.32 9.14
N GLY A 540 -12.32 3.52 9.58
CA GLY A 540 -13.37 4.32 10.18
C GLY A 540 -13.05 5.81 10.24
N GLY A 541 -14.00 6.57 10.78
CA GLY A 541 -13.90 7.99 10.99
C GLY A 541 -13.94 8.84 9.71
N PRO A 542 -13.99 10.15 9.85
CA PRO A 542 -14.15 11.07 8.72
C PRO A 542 -12.96 11.05 7.75
N GLY A 543 -11.77 10.66 8.19
CA GLY A 543 -10.53 10.59 7.40
C GLY A 543 -10.27 9.26 6.71
N GLN A 544 -11.15 8.27 6.82
CA GLN A 544 -10.87 6.89 6.40
C GLN A 544 -9.60 6.35 7.07
N SER A 545 -9.39 6.64 8.35
CA SER A 545 -8.28 6.13 9.14
C SER A 545 -8.28 4.61 9.17
N ILE A 546 -7.09 4.03 9.18
CA ILE A 546 -6.93 2.58 9.26
C ILE A 546 -6.61 2.25 10.72
N TYR A 547 -7.46 1.46 11.34
CA TYR A 547 -7.32 1.05 12.74
C TYR A 547 -6.67 -0.33 12.89
N TRP A 548 -6.87 -1.21 11.91
CA TRP A 548 -6.25 -2.53 11.94
C TRP A 548 -5.68 -2.94 10.59
N THR A 549 -4.43 -3.40 10.59
CA THR A 549 -3.73 -3.91 9.41
C THR A 549 -3.10 -5.25 9.72
N VAL A 550 -2.92 -6.05 8.66
CA VAL A 550 -2.25 -7.34 8.73
C VAL A 550 -1.16 -7.39 7.68
N ASP A 551 0.06 -7.62 8.10
CA ASP A 551 1.21 -7.79 7.21
C ASP A 551 1.38 -9.26 6.81
N VAL A 552 1.69 -9.49 5.54
CA VAL A 552 2.01 -10.80 4.98
C VAL A 552 3.31 -10.73 4.19
N ASN A 553 4.10 -11.80 4.26
CA ASN A 553 5.42 -11.92 3.64
C ASN A 553 5.47 -12.92 2.48
N ARG A 554 4.34 -13.51 2.10
CA ARG A 554 4.20 -14.43 0.98
C ARG A 554 3.07 -14.01 0.05
N ILE A 555 3.19 -14.36 -1.22
CA ILE A 555 2.20 -14.08 -2.25
C ILE A 555 1.64 -15.39 -2.81
N PRO A 556 0.32 -15.53 -2.99
CA PRO A 556 -0.23 -16.67 -3.71
C PRO A 556 0.07 -16.55 -5.21
N VAL A 557 0.66 -17.60 -5.76
CA VAL A 557 0.91 -17.75 -7.20
C VAL A 557 0.22 -19.03 -7.65
N CYS A 558 -0.67 -18.92 -8.63
CA CYS A 558 -1.50 -20.05 -9.07
C CYS A 558 -1.59 -20.15 -10.58
N VAL A 559 -1.62 -21.38 -11.10
CA VAL A 559 -2.11 -21.73 -12.42
C VAL A 559 -3.59 -22.08 -12.27
N VAL A 560 -4.44 -21.46 -13.08
CA VAL A 560 -5.90 -21.65 -13.02
C VAL A 560 -6.44 -22.14 -14.34
N ASP A 561 -7.72 -22.47 -14.38
CA ASP A 561 -8.41 -22.88 -15.59
C ASP A 561 -8.25 -21.90 -16.74
N GLU A 562 -8.35 -22.41 -17.96
CA GLU A 562 -8.24 -21.60 -19.17
C GLU A 562 -9.35 -20.54 -19.22
N VAL A 563 -9.00 -19.37 -19.73
CA VAL A 563 -9.96 -18.31 -20.06
C VAL A 563 -10.18 -18.24 -21.58
N PRO A 564 -11.36 -17.76 -22.04
CA PRO A 564 -11.72 -17.86 -23.46
C PRO A 564 -11.10 -16.77 -24.34
N PHE A 565 -10.11 -16.03 -23.87
CA PHE A 565 -9.41 -15.04 -24.67
C PHE A 565 -7.95 -14.87 -24.25
N ARG A 566 -7.11 -14.45 -25.18
CA ARG A 566 -5.71 -14.10 -25.00
C ARG A 566 -5.42 -12.78 -25.67
N LEU A 567 -4.51 -11.99 -25.11
CA LEU A 567 -4.12 -10.69 -25.66
C LEU A 567 -2.71 -10.73 -26.24
N GLU A 568 -2.53 -9.97 -27.32
CA GLU A 568 -1.26 -9.75 -27.98
C GLU A 568 -1.09 -8.27 -28.31
N ILE A 569 0.07 -7.69 -28.00
CA ILE A 569 0.50 -6.40 -28.55
C ILE A 569 1.26 -6.68 -29.84
N ILE A 570 0.82 -6.06 -30.94
CA ILE A 570 1.64 -5.98 -32.15
C ILE A 570 2.69 -4.91 -31.89
N GLU A 571 3.95 -5.33 -31.69
CA GLU A 571 5.03 -4.40 -31.35
C GLU A 571 5.24 -3.38 -32.47
N PRO A 572 5.27 -2.07 -32.13
CA PRO A 572 5.56 -1.03 -33.10
C PRO A 572 6.93 -1.21 -33.74
N LYS A 573 7.02 -1.08 -35.06
CA LYS A 573 8.29 -1.12 -35.80
C LYS A 573 9.01 0.22 -35.82
N VAL A 574 8.34 1.28 -35.32
CA VAL A 574 8.82 2.64 -35.28
C VAL A 574 8.76 3.18 -33.85
N PRO A 575 9.65 4.12 -33.48
CA PRO A 575 9.60 4.73 -32.17
C PRO A 575 8.45 5.72 -32.01
N ILE A 576 7.97 5.91 -30.77
CA ILE A 576 7.28 7.15 -30.41
C ILE A 576 8.31 8.23 -30.13
N VAL A 577 8.12 9.39 -30.72
CA VAL A 577 9.05 10.52 -30.51
C VAL A 577 8.57 11.44 -29.40
N ARG A 578 9.48 12.17 -28.74
CA ARG A 578 9.12 13.26 -27.81
C ARG A 578 8.17 14.25 -28.48
N ASN A 579 7.16 14.73 -27.75
CA ASN A 579 6.05 15.56 -28.23
C ASN A 579 5.25 14.89 -29.36
N GLY A 580 5.30 13.57 -29.46
CA GLY A 580 4.58 12.76 -30.43
C GLY A 580 3.47 11.92 -29.81
N SER A 581 2.74 11.19 -30.65
CA SER A 581 1.72 10.25 -30.25
C SER A 581 1.74 9.00 -31.13
N MET A 582 1.17 7.92 -30.63
CA MET A 582 1.13 6.61 -31.28
C MET A 582 -0.13 5.87 -30.90
N GLN A 583 -0.59 4.98 -31.78
CA GLN A 583 -1.66 4.03 -31.51
C GLN A 583 -1.05 2.64 -31.40
N LEU A 584 -1.11 2.04 -30.19
CA LEU A 584 -0.66 0.67 -29.97
C LEU A 584 -1.74 -0.30 -30.46
N LYS A 585 -1.41 -1.18 -31.38
CA LYS A 585 -2.33 -2.20 -31.88
C LYS A 585 -2.37 -3.39 -30.92
N ILE A 586 -3.57 -3.68 -30.37
CA ILE A 586 -3.84 -4.82 -29.49
C ILE A 586 -4.75 -5.78 -30.22
N VAL A 587 -4.38 -7.06 -30.24
CA VAL A 587 -5.17 -8.15 -30.83
C VAL A 587 -5.66 -9.07 -29.71
N ALA A 588 -6.92 -9.43 -29.76
CA ALA A 588 -7.53 -10.45 -28.92
C ALA A 588 -7.78 -11.73 -29.72
N HIS A 589 -7.19 -12.84 -29.26
CA HIS A 589 -7.49 -14.17 -29.75
C HIS A 589 -8.61 -14.75 -28.88
N LYS A 590 -9.82 -14.86 -29.45
CA LYS A 590 -11.01 -15.33 -28.76
C LYS A 590 -11.28 -16.79 -29.11
N LYS A 591 -11.73 -17.61 -28.14
CA LYS A 591 -12.23 -18.96 -28.40
C LYS A 591 -13.55 -18.88 -29.19
N GLU A 592 -13.81 -19.87 -30.04
CA GLU A 592 -15.07 -19.97 -30.80
C GLU A 592 -16.29 -19.98 -29.85
N GLY A 593 -17.32 -19.24 -30.21
CA GLY A 593 -18.53 -19.10 -29.42
C GLY A 593 -18.46 -18.11 -28.25
N TRP A 594 -17.26 -17.53 -27.94
CA TRP A 594 -17.12 -16.48 -26.92
C TRP A 594 -16.82 -15.14 -27.56
N ASP A 595 -17.65 -14.15 -27.33
CA ASP A 595 -17.47 -12.79 -27.86
C ASP A 595 -18.04 -11.75 -26.89
N GLU A 596 -17.26 -11.45 -25.86
CA GLU A 596 -17.58 -10.38 -24.90
C GLU A 596 -16.68 -9.15 -25.11
N GLN A 597 -17.13 -8.01 -24.60
CA GLN A 597 -16.32 -6.79 -24.55
C GLN A 597 -15.12 -7.00 -23.62
N ILE A 598 -13.94 -6.54 -24.05
CA ILE A 598 -12.71 -6.59 -23.27
C ILE A 598 -12.34 -5.16 -22.86
N ASN A 599 -12.22 -4.89 -21.57
CA ASN A 599 -11.65 -3.64 -21.05
C ASN A 599 -10.14 -3.77 -21.00
N LEU A 600 -9.42 -2.90 -21.71
CA LEU A 600 -7.96 -2.89 -21.83
C LEU A 600 -7.37 -1.74 -20.98
N GLN A 601 -6.29 -2.01 -20.25
CA GLN A 601 -5.59 -1.06 -19.40
C GLN A 601 -4.07 -1.15 -19.64
N MET A 602 -3.37 -0.02 -19.50
CA MET A 602 -1.91 0.09 -19.51
C MET A 602 -1.43 0.53 -18.12
N PRO A 603 -1.21 -0.39 -17.17
CA PRO A 603 -0.85 -0.05 -15.80
C PRO A 603 0.55 0.57 -15.66
N PHE A 604 1.51 0.09 -16.45
CA PHE A 604 2.85 0.67 -16.51
C PHE A 604 2.97 1.62 -17.69
N ARG A 605 3.34 2.85 -17.40
CA ARG A 605 3.64 3.88 -18.39
C ARG A 605 5.08 4.31 -18.21
N PRO A 606 5.94 4.16 -19.23
CA PRO A 606 7.28 4.72 -19.18
C PRO A 606 7.28 6.20 -18.78
N PRO A 607 8.31 6.72 -18.09
CA PRO A 607 8.39 8.12 -17.72
C PRO A 607 8.19 9.05 -18.91
N GLY A 608 7.24 10.00 -18.78
CA GLY A 608 6.87 10.94 -19.83
C GLY A 608 5.87 10.40 -20.87
N ILE A 609 5.41 9.14 -20.74
CA ILE A 609 4.30 8.61 -21.54
C ILE A 609 2.97 8.82 -20.82
N SER A 610 2.01 9.36 -21.54
CA SER A 610 0.62 9.51 -21.12
C SER A 610 -0.27 8.58 -21.94
N ALA A 611 -1.26 7.99 -21.31
CA ALA A 611 -2.26 7.13 -21.91
C ALA A 611 -3.61 7.32 -21.20
N THR A 612 -4.70 6.98 -21.85
CA THR A 612 -6.02 6.86 -21.20
C THR A 612 -5.97 5.80 -20.10
N SER A 613 -6.83 5.89 -19.10
CA SER A 613 -6.89 4.89 -18.02
C SER A 613 -7.29 3.52 -18.54
N SER A 614 -8.21 3.47 -19.49
CA SER A 614 -8.66 2.26 -20.17
C SER A 614 -9.30 2.58 -21.52
N ILE A 615 -9.38 1.58 -22.36
CA ILE A 615 -10.23 1.57 -23.56
C ILE A 615 -11.01 0.26 -23.62
N ASN A 616 -12.09 0.23 -24.38
CA ASN A 616 -12.86 -0.98 -24.61
C ASN A 616 -12.61 -1.52 -26.02
N MET A 617 -12.40 -2.84 -26.12
CA MET A 617 -12.54 -3.59 -27.34
C MET A 617 -13.97 -4.14 -27.38
N PRO A 618 -14.85 -3.61 -28.26
CA PRO A 618 -16.26 -4.00 -28.29
C PRO A 618 -16.47 -5.47 -28.69
N LYS A 619 -17.65 -6.00 -28.40
CA LYS A 619 -18.15 -7.23 -29.01
C LYS A 619 -17.99 -7.19 -30.54
N GLY A 620 -17.70 -8.31 -31.16
CA GLY A 620 -17.51 -8.43 -32.60
C GLY A 620 -16.19 -7.87 -33.13
N LYS A 621 -15.32 -7.35 -32.26
CA LYS A 621 -13.99 -6.85 -32.62
C LYS A 621 -12.89 -7.67 -31.98
N ASN A 622 -11.84 -7.96 -32.75
CA ASN A 622 -10.65 -8.66 -32.29
C ASN A 622 -9.42 -7.76 -32.24
N GLU A 623 -9.58 -6.48 -32.56
CA GLU A 623 -8.51 -5.50 -32.54
C GLU A 623 -8.96 -4.21 -31.85
N ALA A 624 -8.02 -3.55 -31.17
CA ALA A 624 -8.20 -2.21 -30.61
C ALA A 624 -6.90 -1.42 -30.75
N PHE A 625 -7.04 -0.09 -30.82
CA PHE A 625 -5.92 0.84 -30.90
C PHE A 625 -5.85 1.66 -29.63
N TYR A 626 -4.80 1.45 -28.83
CA TYR A 626 -4.60 2.12 -27.55
C TYR A 626 -3.79 3.41 -27.73
N PRO A 627 -4.38 4.61 -27.53
CA PRO A 627 -3.70 5.87 -27.77
C PRO A 627 -2.69 6.17 -26.65
N ILE A 628 -1.48 6.50 -27.06
CA ILE A 628 -0.42 6.99 -26.16
C ILE A 628 0.21 8.26 -26.70
N SER A 629 0.78 9.08 -25.83
CA SER A 629 1.53 10.29 -26.19
C SER A 629 2.79 10.42 -25.32
N ALA A 630 3.84 10.95 -25.93
CA ALA A 630 5.09 11.25 -25.25
C ALA A 630 5.22 12.76 -25.06
N ASN A 631 5.57 13.23 -23.84
CA ASN A 631 5.90 14.63 -23.60
C ASN A 631 7.37 14.93 -23.95
N GLY A 632 7.79 16.18 -23.82
CA GLY A 632 9.15 16.63 -24.16
C GLY A 632 10.25 16.09 -23.24
N SER A 633 9.91 15.53 -22.08
CA SER A 633 10.85 14.94 -21.11
C SER A 633 10.83 13.41 -21.10
N ALA A 634 10.11 12.77 -22.03
CA ALA A 634 10.00 11.33 -22.09
C ALA A 634 11.39 10.65 -22.15
N GLY A 635 11.59 9.61 -21.33
CA GLY A 635 12.88 8.93 -21.19
C GLY A 635 13.27 8.16 -22.46
N ILE A 636 14.32 8.62 -23.15
CA ILE A 636 14.78 8.03 -24.41
C ILE A 636 15.48 6.72 -24.12
N LYS A 637 14.83 5.62 -24.41
CA LYS A 637 15.35 4.24 -24.44
C LYS A 637 14.27 3.28 -24.90
N LYS A 638 14.58 2.00 -24.97
CA LYS A 638 13.61 0.90 -25.12
C LYS A 638 13.04 0.56 -23.74
N TRP A 639 11.73 0.64 -23.61
CA TRP A 639 11.00 0.38 -22.38
C TRP A 639 10.15 -0.88 -22.53
N LYS A 640 10.12 -1.72 -21.50
CA LYS A 640 9.20 -2.83 -21.43
C LYS A 640 7.86 -2.35 -20.88
N TYR A 641 6.77 -2.86 -21.46
CA TYR A 641 5.41 -2.56 -21.04
C TYR A 641 4.47 -3.72 -21.38
N TYR A 642 3.27 -3.68 -20.83
CA TYR A 642 2.22 -4.64 -21.12
C TYR A 642 0.85 -3.98 -21.13
N ILE A 643 -0.12 -4.65 -21.74
CA ILE A 643 -1.54 -4.34 -21.61
C ILE A 643 -2.20 -5.47 -20.83
N ILE A 644 -3.06 -5.14 -19.87
CA ILE A 644 -3.91 -6.09 -19.17
C ILE A 644 -5.36 -5.89 -19.60
N GLY A 645 -6.07 -6.98 -19.84
CA GLY A 645 -7.47 -6.97 -20.22
C GLY A 645 -8.34 -7.74 -19.25
N SER A 646 -9.55 -7.24 -19.05
CA SER A 646 -10.59 -7.94 -18.30
C SER A 646 -11.87 -8.08 -19.10
N ALA A 647 -12.50 -9.23 -18.96
CA ALA A 647 -13.78 -9.52 -19.60
C ALA A 647 -14.61 -10.45 -18.71
N ASN A 648 -15.90 -10.54 -19.01
CA ASN A 648 -16.80 -11.47 -18.34
C ASN A 648 -16.64 -12.89 -18.94
N ALA A 649 -16.21 -13.83 -18.13
CA ALA A 649 -16.12 -15.25 -18.45
C ALA A 649 -16.65 -16.10 -17.28
N GLY A 650 -17.94 -15.93 -16.95
CA GLY A 650 -18.54 -16.46 -15.72
C GLY A 650 -18.17 -15.65 -14.46
N GLY A 651 -17.65 -14.44 -14.67
CA GLY A 651 -17.13 -13.47 -13.73
C GLY A 651 -15.96 -12.69 -14.35
N SER A 652 -15.29 -11.84 -13.59
CA SER A 652 -14.20 -10.99 -14.11
C SER A 652 -12.91 -11.81 -14.30
N ALA A 653 -12.61 -12.22 -15.53
CA ALA A 653 -11.35 -12.86 -15.93
C ALA A 653 -10.32 -11.82 -16.35
N TRP A 654 -9.06 -12.03 -15.96
CA TRP A 654 -7.94 -11.14 -16.23
C TRP A 654 -6.82 -11.85 -16.97
N VAL A 655 -6.37 -11.27 -18.08
CA VAL A 655 -5.22 -11.75 -18.85
C VAL A 655 -4.35 -10.58 -19.27
N SER A 656 -3.08 -10.83 -19.54
CA SER A 656 -2.18 -9.81 -20.09
C SER A 656 -1.66 -10.19 -21.48
N SER A 657 -1.14 -9.17 -22.18
CA SER A 657 -0.28 -9.38 -23.35
C SER A 657 1.09 -9.93 -22.90
N GLN A 658 1.93 -10.24 -23.88
CA GLN A 658 3.37 -10.40 -23.65
C GLN A 658 4.00 -9.11 -23.12
N LEU A 659 5.21 -9.23 -22.59
CA LEU A 659 6.06 -8.09 -22.25
C LEU A 659 6.65 -7.51 -23.53
N ALA A 660 6.03 -6.44 -24.05
CA ALA A 660 6.36 -5.81 -25.32
C ALA A 660 7.39 -4.67 -25.14
N THR A 661 7.97 -4.22 -26.25
CA THR A 661 8.96 -3.14 -26.27
C THR A 661 8.39 -1.89 -26.89
N LEU A 662 8.54 -0.74 -26.22
CA LEU A 662 8.25 0.61 -26.72
C LEU A 662 9.55 1.40 -26.81
N GLU A 663 9.95 1.77 -28.02
CA GLU A 663 11.09 2.65 -28.24
C GLU A 663 10.65 4.12 -28.15
N ILE A 664 11.29 4.90 -27.29
CA ILE A 664 11.13 6.36 -27.22
C ILE A 664 12.38 6.99 -27.79
N SER A 665 12.23 7.93 -28.71
CA SER A 665 13.34 8.61 -29.37
C SER A 665 13.21 10.13 -29.42
N GLU A 666 14.31 10.80 -29.76
CA GLU A 666 14.25 12.23 -30.11
C GLU A 666 13.41 12.45 -31.38
N PRO A 667 12.79 13.65 -31.54
CA PRO A 667 12.10 14.01 -32.76
C PRO A 667 13.02 13.94 -33.98
N PHE A 668 12.47 13.57 -35.12
CA PHE A 668 13.20 13.48 -36.41
C PHE A 668 13.53 14.87 -36.98
N LEU A 669 12.74 15.88 -36.56
CA LEU A 669 12.94 17.25 -37.03
C LEU A 669 12.39 18.25 -36.00
N ALA A 670 12.87 19.49 -36.08
CA ALA A 670 12.34 20.66 -35.43
C ALA A 670 11.92 21.69 -36.52
N ILE A 671 10.91 22.49 -36.19
CA ILE A 671 10.43 23.56 -37.11
C ILE A 671 10.48 24.89 -36.37
N GLU A 672 11.22 25.85 -36.94
CA GLU A 672 11.22 27.25 -36.49
C GLU A 672 10.23 28.00 -37.35
N MET A 673 9.19 28.60 -36.76
CA MET A 673 8.09 29.23 -37.44
C MET A 673 8.14 30.75 -37.26
N GLN A 674 8.04 31.48 -38.38
CA GLN A 674 8.00 32.93 -38.35
C GLN A 674 6.60 33.43 -37.99
N ARG A 675 6.53 34.58 -37.32
CA ARG A 675 5.26 35.28 -37.06
C ARG A 675 4.70 35.88 -38.35
N ALA A 676 3.38 35.85 -38.47
CA ALA A 676 2.68 36.44 -39.60
C ALA A 676 1.60 37.41 -39.14
N ALA A 677 1.29 38.36 -40.01
CA ALA A 677 0.19 39.31 -39.79
C ALA A 677 -0.55 39.57 -41.14
N THR A 678 -1.85 39.73 -41.05
CA THR A 678 -2.71 40.03 -42.20
C THR A 678 -3.94 40.78 -41.76
N GLU A 679 -4.71 41.27 -42.74
CA GLU A 679 -6.06 41.85 -42.53
C GLU A 679 -7.12 40.78 -42.90
N GLN A 680 -8.29 40.91 -42.31
CA GLN A 680 -9.46 40.09 -42.69
C GLN A 680 -9.73 40.16 -44.17
N GLY A 681 -9.86 39.00 -44.86
CA GLY A 681 -10.06 38.87 -46.28
C GLY A 681 -8.80 39.00 -47.14
N LYS A 682 -7.61 39.13 -46.54
CA LYS A 682 -6.32 39.08 -47.22
C LYS A 682 -5.53 37.85 -46.81
N ASP A 683 -4.85 37.25 -47.78
CA ASP A 683 -4.01 36.08 -47.54
C ASP A 683 -2.74 36.46 -46.78
N ALA A 684 -2.17 35.48 -46.10
CA ALA A 684 -0.92 35.55 -45.38
C ALA A 684 -0.05 34.34 -45.68
N GLU A 685 1.22 34.43 -45.30
CA GLU A 685 2.15 33.31 -45.39
C GLU A 685 2.81 33.08 -44.03
N ILE A 686 2.93 31.81 -43.63
CA ILE A 686 3.73 31.40 -42.48
C ILE A 686 4.93 30.62 -42.99
N VAL A 687 6.11 31.23 -42.82
CA VAL A 687 7.39 30.62 -43.21
C VAL A 687 7.91 29.78 -42.08
N CYS A 688 8.31 28.56 -42.39
CA CYS A 688 8.78 27.55 -41.50
C CYS A 688 10.15 27.04 -41.90
N LYS A 689 11.20 27.23 -41.09
CA LYS A 689 12.51 26.63 -41.33
C LYS A 689 12.56 25.26 -40.69
N ILE A 690 13.07 24.30 -41.42
CA ILE A 690 13.12 22.89 -40.98
C ILE A 690 14.57 22.54 -40.61
N ASN A 691 14.74 22.10 -39.36
CA ASN A 691 15.99 21.60 -38.83
C ASN A 691 15.85 20.07 -38.61
N GLN A 692 16.35 19.30 -39.57
CA GLN A 692 16.28 17.83 -39.50
C GLN A 692 17.38 17.29 -38.58
N SER A 693 16.99 16.44 -37.62
CA SER A 693 17.91 15.77 -36.69
C SER A 693 18.16 14.29 -37.03
N LYS A 694 17.22 13.67 -37.74
CA LYS A 694 17.32 12.28 -38.23
C LYS A 694 16.81 12.18 -39.65
N GLU A 695 17.47 11.35 -40.45
CA GLU A 695 16.96 11.05 -41.82
C GLU A 695 15.66 10.25 -41.72
N PHE A 696 14.75 10.48 -42.66
CA PHE A 696 13.54 9.71 -42.86
C PHE A 696 13.40 9.33 -44.33
N PRO A 697 12.87 8.14 -44.61
CA PRO A 697 12.61 7.71 -46.00
C PRO A 697 11.44 8.50 -46.58
N ASP A 698 11.48 8.68 -47.90
CA ASP A 698 10.40 9.27 -48.67
C ASP A 698 9.97 10.67 -48.27
N LYS A 699 8.65 10.89 -48.17
CA LYS A 699 8.02 12.19 -47.88
C LYS A 699 7.38 12.17 -46.51
N ALA A 700 7.36 13.33 -45.86
CA ALA A 700 6.58 13.55 -44.64
C ALA A 700 5.47 14.59 -44.91
N LYS A 701 4.28 14.31 -44.35
CA LYS A 701 3.14 15.23 -44.42
C LYS A 701 3.22 16.21 -43.26
N VAL A 702 3.11 17.50 -43.56
CA VAL A 702 3.08 18.58 -42.57
C VAL A 702 1.74 19.30 -42.62
N GLU A 703 1.06 19.38 -41.50
CA GLU A 703 -0.21 20.05 -41.32
C GLU A 703 -0.04 21.23 -40.35
N LEU A 704 -0.54 22.38 -40.73
CA LEU A 704 -0.57 23.56 -39.83
C LEU A 704 -1.89 23.57 -39.07
N LEU A 705 -1.81 23.63 -37.75
CA LEU A 705 -2.94 23.56 -36.83
C LEU A 705 -3.05 24.80 -35.96
N GLY A 706 -4.22 25.05 -35.37
CA GLY A 706 -4.47 26.18 -34.47
C GLY A 706 -4.80 27.49 -35.15
N LEU A 707 -5.08 27.48 -36.45
CA LEU A 707 -5.55 28.66 -37.17
C LEU A 707 -6.88 29.18 -36.61
N PRO A 708 -7.12 30.51 -36.63
CA PRO A 708 -8.40 31.07 -36.21
C PRO A 708 -9.56 30.62 -37.12
N ALA A 709 -10.77 30.61 -36.57
CA ALA A 709 -11.97 30.34 -37.35
C ALA A 709 -12.04 31.32 -38.57
N GLY A 710 -12.32 30.78 -39.74
CA GLY A 710 -12.34 31.51 -41.00
C GLY A 710 -10.97 31.61 -41.69
N ALA A 711 -9.90 31.09 -41.14
CA ALA A 711 -8.62 30.95 -41.79
C ALA A 711 -8.35 29.46 -42.14
N THR A 712 -7.83 29.19 -43.31
CA THR A 712 -7.57 27.86 -43.84
C THR A 712 -6.22 27.77 -44.56
N THR A 713 -5.65 26.59 -44.56
CA THR A 713 -4.49 26.21 -45.36
C THR A 713 -4.57 24.74 -45.73
N SER A 714 -3.78 24.29 -46.69
CA SER A 714 -3.68 22.88 -47.06
C SER A 714 -2.45 22.23 -46.45
N PRO A 715 -2.47 20.91 -46.16
CA PRO A 715 -1.28 20.15 -45.81
C PRO A 715 -0.25 20.21 -46.93
N LEU A 716 1.03 20.21 -46.52
CA LEU A 716 2.17 20.21 -47.45
C LEU A 716 3.02 18.98 -47.26
N GLU A 717 3.82 18.63 -48.26
CA GLU A 717 4.79 17.52 -48.17
C GLU A 717 6.20 18.09 -48.13
N ILE A 718 7.04 17.41 -47.31
CA ILE A 718 8.49 17.70 -47.23
C ILE A 718 9.27 16.42 -47.51
N THR A 719 10.49 16.59 -47.96
CA THR A 719 11.48 15.50 -48.14
C THR A 719 12.66 15.78 -47.20
N LYS A 720 13.60 14.85 -47.17
CA LYS A 720 14.85 15.01 -46.38
C LYS A 720 15.71 16.20 -46.84
N GLU A 721 15.54 16.70 -48.04
CA GLU A 721 16.24 17.89 -48.56
C GLU A 721 15.53 19.21 -48.27
N THR A 722 14.29 19.17 -47.81
CA THR A 722 13.47 20.39 -47.60
C THR A 722 13.95 21.17 -46.38
N LYS A 723 14.47 22.37 -46.58
CA LYS A 723 14.98 23.27 -45.51
C LYS A 723 13.99 24.36 -45.10
N GLU A 724 13.05 24.69 -46.00
CA GLU A 724 12.04 25.70 -45.75
C GLU A 724 10.70 25.28 -46.33
N LEU A 725 9.63 25.68 -45.66
CA LEU A 725 8.24 25.37 -46.00
C LEU A 725 7.41 26.64 -45.79
N VAL A 726 6.58 27.00 -46.74
CA VAL A 726 5.71 28.18 -46.67
C VAL A 726 4.25 27.73 -46.74
N PHE A 727 3.49 28.02 -45.70
CA PHE A 727 2.05 27.79 -45.63
C PHE A 727 1.29 29.02 -46.13
N PRO A 728 0.59 28.93 -47.24
CA PRO A 728 -0.34 29.99 -47.66
C PRO A 728 -1.60 29.91 -46.78
N ILE A 729 -1.91 30.98 -46.10
CA ILE A 729 -3.08 31.09 -45.23
C ILE A 729 -4.13 31.93 -45.94
N LYS A 730 -5.25 31.35 -46.27
CA LYS A 730 -6.42 32.04 -46.81
C LYS A 730 -7.29 32.54 -45.65
N THR A 731 -7.63 33.84 -45.68
CA THR A 731 -8.56 34.44 -44.71
C THR A 731 -9.84 34.90 -45.36
N THR A 732 -10.91 35.00 -44.62
CA THR A 732 -12.19 35.57 -45.02
C THR A 732 -12.47 36.84 -44.26
N LYS A 733 -13.50 37.60 -44.67
CA LYS A 733 -13.95 38.79 -43.94
C LYS A 733 -14.46 38.47 -42.53
N GLU A 734 -14.86 37.24 -42.29
CA GLU A 734 -15.35 36.71 -41.01
C GLU A 734 -14.22 36.10 -40.17
N THR A 735 -13.00 36.01 -40.71
CA THR A 735 -11.87 35.47 -39.92
C THR A 735 -11.72 36.20 -38.59
N ARG A 736 -11.64 35.47 -37.50
CA ARG A 736 -11.57 36.05 -36.14
C ARG A 736 -10.36 37.00 -36.03
N ALA A 737 -10.62 38.29 -35.82
CA ALA A 737 -9.58 39.29 -35.59
C ALA A 737 -8.91 39.10 -34.22
N GLY A 738 -7.61 39.42 -34.11
CA GLY A 738 -6.80 39.31 -32.91
C GLY A 738 -5.49 38.58 -33.13
N THR A 739 -4.71 38.39 -32.07
CA THR A 739 -3.46 37.61 -32.10
C THR A 739 -3.71 36.19 -31.66
N HIS A 740 -3.49 35.23 -32.53
CA HIS A 740 -3.67 33.80 -32.34
C HIS A 740 -2.31 33.11 -32.09
N LYS A 741 -2.02 32.77 -30.85
CA LYS A 741 -0.69 32.30 -30.39
C LYS A 741 -0.52 30.80 -30.36
N ASN A 742 -1.54 30.00 -30.71
CA ASN A 742 -1.48 28.54 -30.57
C ASN A 742 -1.42 27.86 -31.95
N ILE A 743 -0.57 28.37 -32.86
CA ILE A 743 -0.35 27.82 -34.18
C ILE A 743 0.93 26.96 -34.16
N PHE A 744 0.84 25.75 -34.63
CA PHE A 744 1.93 24.77 -34.65
C PHE A 744 1.78 23.79 -35.80
N CYS A 745 2.85 23.09 -36.13
CA CYS A 745 2.83 22.03 -37.15
C CYS A 745 2.61 20.66 -36.50
N ARG A 746 1.86 19.80 -37.16
CA ARG A 746 1.82 18.36 -36.96
C ARG A 746 2.54 17.69 -38.11
N VAL A 747 3.50 16.81 -37.85
CA VAL A 747 4.29 16.15 -38.87
C VAL A 747 4.11 14.64 -38.77
N MET A 748 3.79 14.01 -39.87
CA MET A 748 3.64 12.56 -39.99
C MET A 748 4.69 12.03 -40.98
N ILE A 749 5.63 11.25 -40.44
CA ILE A 749 6.63 10.50 -41.22
C ILE A 749 6.14 9.07 -41.34
N THR A 750 6.19 8.44 -42.50
CA THR A 750 5.89 7.02 -42.65
C THR A 750 7.18 6.23 -42.80
N GLN A 751 7.40 5.26 -41.91
CA GLN A 751 8.55 4.35 -41.92
C GLN A 751 8.07 2.93 -41.61
N HIS A 752 8.56 1.94 -42.35
CA HIS A 752 8.11 0.53 -42.26
C HIS A 752 6.57 0.36 -42.34
N SER A 753 5.91 1.20 -43.13
CA SER A 753 4.45 1.29 -43.28
C SER A 753 3.71 1.70 -41.99
N GLU A 754 4.40 2.27 -41.00
CA GLU A 754 3.84 2.79 -39.77
C GLU A 754 4.08 4.29 -39.62
N PRO A 755 3.15 5.07 -39.04
CA PRO A 755 3.30 6.51 -38.85
C PRO A 755 4.15 6.85 -37.62
N ILE A 756 5.14 7.72 -37.79
CA ILE A 756 5.82 8.43 -36.69
C ILE A 756 5.18 9.83 -36.61
N LEU A 757 4.38 10.05 -35.60
CA LEU A 757 3.60 11.27 -35.47
C LEU A 757 4.26 12.25 -34.48
N HIS A 758 4.71 13.39 -35.01
CA HIS A 758 5.12 14.55 -34.22
C HIS A 758 3.89 15.42 -34.02
N SER A 759 3.27 15.32 -32.84
CA SER A 759 1.94 15.92 -32.58
C SER A 759 1.99 17.44 -32.50
N ARG A 760 3.14 17.99 -32.08
CA ARG A 760 3.33 19.44 -31.96
C ARG A 760 4.79 19.81 -32.19
N VAL A 761 5.06 20.43 -33.31
CA VAL A 761 6.40 20.91 -33.71
C VAL A 761 6.34 22.37 -34.06
N GLY A 762 7.27 23.17 -33.54
CA GLY A 762 7.27 24.60 -33.68
C GLY A 762 6.07 25.29 -32.99
N ALA A 763 6.14 26.59 -32.92
CA ALA A 763 5.03 27.43 -32.46
C ALA A 763 5.19 28.83 -33.03
N THR A 764 4.06 29.43 -33.43
CA THR A 764 4.05 30.79 -33.92
C THR A 764 2.73 31.51 -33.60
N GLU A 765 2.62 32.76 -33.97
CA GLU A 765 1.40 33.54 -33.88
C GLU A 765 1.02 34.14 -35.22
N LEU A 766 -0.28 34.21 -35.48
CA LEU A 766 -0.88 34.94 -36.60
C LEU A 766 -1.72 36.10 -36.02
N ARG A 767 -1.38 37.31 -36.41
CA ARG A 767 -2.19 38.50 -36.11
C ARG A 767 -3.12 38.78 -37.27
N VAL A 768 -4.42 38.85 -37.03
CA VAL A 768 -5.43 39.22 -38.01
C VAL A 768 -6.05 40.54 -37.58
N ASP A 769 -5.83 41.59 -38.36
CA ASP A 769 -6.36 42.93 -38.12
C ASP A 769 -7.69 43.14 -38.85
N LYS A 770 -8.53 43.99 -38.29
CA LYS A 770 -9.73 44.47 -39.01
C LYS A 770 -9.32 45.40 -40.13
N PRO A 771 -9.97 45.37 -41.31
CA PRO A 771 -9.70 46.34 -42.38
C PRO A 771 -9.87 47.76 -41.84
N LEU A 772 -8.93 48.62 -42.19
CA LEU A 772 -9.06 50.03 -41.88
C LEU A 772 -10.29 50.58 -42.62
N PRO A 773 -11.12 51.43 -42.01
CA PRO A 773 -12.21 52.10 -42.69
C PRO A 773 -11.66 52.90 -43.88
N PRO A 774 -12.37 52.94 -45.03
CA PRO A 774 -11.91 53.68 -46.19
C PRO A 774 -11.64 55.11 -45.76
N LYS A 775 -10.48 55.67 -46.16
CA LYS A 775 -10.16 57.07 -45.92
C LYS A 775 -11.30 57.91 -46.54
N LYS A 776 -12.08 58.60 -45.70
CA LYS A 776 -12.95 59.64 -46.18
C LYS A 776 -12.05 60.68 -46.93
N ASN A 777 -12.37 61.01 -48.18
CA ASN A 777 -11.69 62.01 -48.94
C ASN A 777 -11.59 63.29 -48.08
N GLU A 778 -10.38 63.66 -47.65
CA GLU A 778 -10.13 64.88 -46.94
C GLU A 778 -10.34 65.99 -48.00
N PRO A 779 -11.12 67.06 -47.67
CA PRO A 779 -11.16 68.26 -48.50
C PRO A 779 -9.77 68.91 -48.50
N PRO A 780 -9.36 69.63 -49.55
CA PRO A 780 -8.05 70.20 -49.71
C PRO A 780 -7.66 71.18 -48.57
N LYS A 781 -6.44 71.02 -48.05
CA LYS A 781 -5.90 71.79 -46.93
C LYS A 781 -5.95 73.29 -47.22
N PRO A 782 -6.45 74.14 -46.30
CA PRO A 782 -6.24 75.58 -46.36
C PRO A 782 -4.78 75.95 -46.13
N ALA A 783 -4.35 77.09 -46.80
CA ALA A 783 -3.02 77.61 -46.80
C ALA A 783 -2.48 77.96 -45.39
N PRO A 784 -1.17 77.97 -45.12
CA PRO A 784 -0.57 78.07 -43.81
C PRO A 784 -0.80 79.41 -43.13
N VAL A 785 -1.37 79.40 -41.93
CA VAL A 785 -1.44 80.54 -41.02
C VAL A 785 -0.25 80.53 -40.09
N VAL A 786 0.44 81.64 -39.99
CA VAL A 786 1.63 81.92 -39.19
C VAL A 786 1.37 81.61 -37.69
N ALA A 787 2.30 80.87 -37.11
CA ALA A 787 2.30 80.40 -35.73
C ALA A 787 2.42 81.55 -34.73
N LYS A 788 1.52 81.57 -33.75
CA LYS A 788 1.66 82.31 -32.46
C LYS A 788 2.31 81.33 -31.42
N LYS A 789 3.27 81.88 -30.70
CA LYS A 789 4.05 81.29 -29.65
C LYS A 789 3.20 80.68 -28.54
N PRO A 790 3.52 79.44 -28.02
CA PRO A 790 2.68 78.78 -27.00
C PRO A 790 2.96 79.31 -25.59
N GLU A 791 1.89 79.48 -24.85
CA GLU A 791 1.88 79.71 -23.38
C GLU A 791 2.20 78.38 -22.62
N PRO A 792 2.74 78.42 -21.39
CA PRO A 792 3.25 77.23 -20.68
C PRO A 792 2.07 76.43 -20.09
N LYS A 793 2.12 75.15 -20.32
CA LYS A 793 1.19 74.14 -19.78
C LYS A 793 1.40 73.93 -18.27
N LYS A 794 0.28 73.95 -17.50
CA LYS A 794 0.20 73.47 -16.11
C LYS A 794 0.61 72.02 -16.01
N PRO A 795 1.20 71.58 -14.89
CA PRO A 795 1.61 70.17 -14.68
C PRO A 795 0.41 69.24 -14.57
N GLU A 796 0.40 68.17 -15.33
CA GLU A 796 -0.55 67.03 -15.17
C GLU A 796 -0.28 66.27 -13.86
N ALA A 797 -1.35 65.92 -13.18
CA ALA A 797 -1.32 65.08 -11.98
C ALA A 797 -0.81 63.69 -12.32
N PRO A 798 -0.05 63.01 -11.41
CA PRO A 798 0.55 61.72 -11.71
C PRO A 798 -0.53 60.63 -11.86
N LYS A 799 -0.41 59.85 -12.97
CA LYS A 799 -1.22 58.67 -13.23
C LYS A 799 -1.02 57.65 -12.15
N LYS A 800 -2.10 57.19 -11.48
CA LYS A 800 -2.10 56.08 -10.54
C LYS A 800 -1.58 54.81 -11.23
N VAL A 801 -0.43 54.34 -10.81
CA VAL A 801 0.11 53.04 -11.22
C VAL A 801 -0.78 51.95 -10.65
N ARG A 802 -1.33 51.13 -11.52
CA ARG A 802 -2.13 49.97 -11.11
C ARG A 802 -1.16 48.86 -10.64
N LEU A 803 -1.08 48.66 -9.33
CA LEU A 803 -0.24 47.62 -8.73
C LEU A 803 -0.76 46.24 -9.12
N THR A 804 0.14 45.28 -9.28
CA THR A 804 -0.23 43.88 -9.49
C THR A 804 -0.80 43.29 -8.18
N ARG A 805 -1.60 42.24 -8.26
CA ARG A 805 -2.19 41.57 -7.09
C ARG A 805 -1.17 41.17 -6.03
N LEU A 806 0.03 40.81 -6.45
CA LEU A 806 1.15 40.45 -5.55
C LEU A 806 1.73 41.66 -4.82
N GLN A 807 1.81 42.81 -5.51
CA GLN A 807 2.26 44.08 -4.92
C GLN A 807 1.23 44.65 -3.96
N GLN A 808 -0.07 44.49 -4.25
CA GLN A 808 -1.16 44.83 -3.35
C GLN A 808 -1.13 43.99 -2.08
N LEU A 809 -0.97 42.67 -2.17
CA LEU A 809 -0.86 41.77 -1.03
C LEU A 809 0.36 42.06 -0.15
N ARG A 810 1.50 42.47 -0.73
CA ARG A 810 2.68 42.90 0.02
C ARG A 810 2.48 44.21 0.77
N LEU A 811 1.77 45.14 0.18
CA LEU A 811 1.38 46.41 0.84
C LEU A 811 0.38 46.19 1.97
N ASP A 812 -0.58 45.30 1.77
CA ASP A 812 -1.58 44.97 2.79
C ASP A 812 -0.95 44.18 3.97
N ALA A 813 0.02 43.30 3.70
CA ALA A 813 0.80 42.62 4.74
C ALA A 813 1.67 43.62 5.54
N LYS A 814 2.29 44.60 4.87
CA LYS A 814 3.10 45.65 5.53
C LYS A 814 2.26 46.57 6.41
N LYS A 815 1.06 46.92 5.98
CA LYS A 815 0.09 47.71 6.79
C LYS A 815 -0.41 46.94 8.02
N LYS A 816 -0.55 45.60 7.93
CA LYS A 816 -0.90 44.77 9.08
C LYS A 816 0.21 44.66 10.12
N THR A 817 1.46 44.61 9.72
CA THR A 817 2.61 44.59 10.64
C THR A 817 2.87 45.96 11.28
N GLU A 818 2.62 47.04 10.58
CA GLU A 818 2.75 48.41 11.13
C GLU A 818 1.58 48.78 12.09
N GLY A 819 0.39 48.19 11.89
CA GLY A 819 -0.76 48.37 12.76
C GLY A 819 -0.70 47.54 14.06
N ALA A 820 0.18 46.52 14.15
CA ALA A 820 0.36 45.68 15.32
C ALA A 820 1.43 46.18 16.31
N ALA A 821 2.21 47.20 15.89
CA ALA A 821 3.28 47.77 16.73
C ALA A 821 2.86 49.01 17.54
N GLY A 822 1.58 49.41 17.48
CA GLY A 822 1.07 50.56 18.15
C GLY A 822 -0.13 50.29 19.06
N GLY A 823 0.03 49.43 20.07
CA GLY A 823 -1.08 49.10 20.98
C GLY A 823 -0.65 48.25 22.16
N GLY A 824 0.28 48.70 22.93
CA GLY A 824 0.63 48.10 24.19
C GLY A 824 0.39 49.10 25.36
N GLY A 825 -0.59 48.80 26.20
CA GLY A 825 -0.74 49.56 27.46
C GLY A 825 -2.09 49.35 28.12
N GLY A 826 -2.11 48.57 29.23
CA GLY A 826 -2.94 48.89 30.35
C GLY A 826 -4.06 47.95 30.77
N GLY A 827 -3.86 47.29 31.92
CA GLY A 827 -4.85 47.05 32.99
C GLY A 827 -5.66 45.74 32.87
N GLY A 828 -5.47 44.75 33.67
CA GLY A 828 -5.69 44.61 35.10
C GLY A 828 -7.03 43.96 35.39
N GLY A 829 -7.03 42.82 36.05
CA GLY A 829 -8.08 42.41 36.99
C GLY A 829 -9.09 41.36 36.56
N GLU A 830 -9.00 40.26 37.23
CA GLU A 830 -9.87 39.14 37.61
C GLU A 830 -9.69 37.88 36.81
#